data_0f432a35b6b8e267eeb71313273b1ccf
#
_entry.id   0f432a35b6b8e267eeb71313273b1ccf
#
_cell.length_a   1.000
_cell.length_b   1.000
_cell.length_c   1.000
_cell.angle_alpha   90.00
_cell.angle_beta   90.00
_cell.angle_gamma   90.00
#
_symmetry.space_group_name_H-M   'P 1'
#
loop_
_entity.id
_entity.type
_entity.pdbx_description
1 polymer ?
#
loop_
_entity_poly.entity_id
_entity_poly.type
_entity_poly.pdbx_seq_one_letter_code
_entity_poly.pdbx_strand_id
1 'polypeptide(L)'
;MKNAFAVIHGHFYQPPRENPWLGVIEREESASPFHDWNERIAFECYRPNAYARIVDGQGKILDLFNNYSFLSFNFGPTLLNWIERQRPLIYKKIIEADRESLRRLGHGNAIAQVYDHLILPLAHSKDQETEVRWGIAEFERHFRRKPEAMWLPETAVNYDTLRVLVQHGMRYLILSPYQALRVRPFGGKKWTDVSQGKIDTTQPYRCFLKDESGRKRLDEYIDLFFYDGVISKEIAFGELLNDGDRFSKRFAQAYHPSKKGPQLIHVSTDGETYGHHKKFGEMALAFALSRGLPSRGFEILNYGAFLKRFPPIEEVEIDEGPQGEGSAWSCSHGLGRWKEDCGCSTGGKAGWNQKWRKPLREALNRLRDDLAMLFEREGEKIFQNPWEARNGYIEVIMHRSPEKIDLFFERYGRPDLNGKGRIEGLKLLEMQRHALRMFTSCGWFFADLAGLETQLILQHAARAIHYAEEFSDQEMEKRFLEVLAQARSNDPSLGNGLQIYQRWIKPKQVTLEQVVNHYAVSSLFDDGPRARKLFSFQVETIDQERLEEEDRSLLIGKVRVLPEIIPEPSVFLFGLSYSKEAFVQNWIAEDRGGVDFQAFKRRTREGFKEGEGELKETLTSLLGKRIFTIHDLFRENREEIFRHLIQKEIGDLSEVYEAVSYTHLRAHETPEHLVCRLLLE
;
A
#
# COMPACT_ATOMS: atom_id res chain seq x y z
N MET A 1 16.29 36.97 -14.23
CA MET A 1 14.89 37.18 -14.69
C MET A 1 14.14 37.90 -13.59
N LYS A 2 13.30 38.87 -13.89
CA LYS A 2 12.47 39.54 -12.84
C LYS A 2 11.15 38.77 -12.72
N ASN A 3 10.70 38.49 -11.47
CA ASN A 3 9.45 37.80 -11.18
C ASN A 3 9.35 36.34 -11.79
N ALA A 4 10.47 35.63 -11.81
CA ALA A 4 10.53 34.22 -12.23
C ALA A 4 10.57 33.33 -10.98
N PHE A 5 9.61 32.38 -10.90
CA PHE A 5 9.45 31.47 -9.77
C PHE A 5 9.44 30.04 -10.29
N ALA A 6 9.97 29.11 -9.49
CA ALA A 6 9.96 27.70 -9.85
C ALA A 6 9.41 26.86 -8.71
N VAL A 7 8.57 25.87 -9.07
CA VAL A 7 8.12 24.79 -8.18
C VAL A 7 8.28 23.47 -8.93
N ILE A 8 8.89 22.51 -8.28
CA ILE A 8 8.95 21.12 -8.75
C ILE A 8 8.16 20.29 -7.76
N HIS A 9 7.20 19.49 -8.24
CA HIS A 9 6.39 18.61 -7.41
C HIS A 9 6.69 17.15 -7.72
N GLY A 10 6.94 16.37 -6.66
CA GLY A 10 7.10 14.91 -6.73
C GLY A 10 5.96 14.20 -6.00
N HIS A 11 5.23 13.35 -6.72
CA HIS A 11 4.25 12.44 -6.17
C HIS A 11 4.93 11.12 -5.82
N PHE A 12 5.17 10.86 -4.52
CA PHE A 12 5.80 9.64 -4.03
C PHE A 12 4.72 8.66 -3.55
N TYR A 13 4.65 7.51 -4.20
CA TYR A 13 3.61 6.55 -3.89
C TYR A 13 4.03 5.11 -4.17
N GLN A 14 3.66 4.21 -3.26
CA GLN A 14 3.62 2.77 -3.47
C GLN A 14 2.27 2.24 -2.98
N PRO A 15 1.68 1.25 -3.67
CA PRO A 15 0.44 0.63 -3.20
C PRO A 15 0.65 -0.06 -1.84
N PRO A 16 -0.44 -0.28 -1.06
CA PRO A 16 -0.37 -1.08 0.16
C PRO A 16 0.00 -2.52 -0.22
N ARG A 17 1.23 -2.93 0.15
CA ARG A 17 1.83 -4.22 -0.25
C ARG A 17 1.70 -5.29 0.82
N GLU A 18 1.32 -4.90 2.04
CA GLU A 18 1.19 -5.82 3.15
C GLU A 18 0.14 -6.89 2.85
N ASN A 19 0.47 -8.15 3.12
CA ASN A 19 -0.51 -9.24 3.15
C ASN A 19 -1.61 -8.89 4.17
N PRO A 20 -2.90 -8.83 3.77
CA PRO A 20 -3.98 -8.37 4.65
C PRO A 20 -4.23 -9.22 5.90
N TRP A 21 -3.69 -10.43 5.97
CA TRP A 21 -3.78 -11.33 7.13
C TRP A 21 -2.58 -11.20 8.05
N LEU A 22 -1.37 -11.08 7.47
CA LEU A 22 -0.12 -11.06 8.21
C LEU A 22 0.31 -9.66 8.66
N GLY A 23 -0.15 -8.61 7.96
CA GLY A 23 0.23 -7.23 8.24
C GLY A 23 1.69 -6.89 7.91
N VAL A 24 2.36 -7.72 7.11
CA VAL A 24 3.72 -7.54 6.62
C VAL A 24 3.78 -7.67 5.11
N ILE A 25 4.80 -7.06 4.50
CA ILE A 25 5.09 -7.24 3.09
C ILE A 25 5.85 -8.56 2.95
N GLU A 26 5.30 -9.48 2.17
CA GLU A 26 5.99 -10.74 1.83
C GLU A 26 7.05 -10.47 0.74
N ARG A 27 8.08 -11.33 0.68
CA ARG A 27 9.13 -11.22 -0.34
C ARG A 27 8.53 -11.18 -1.75
N GLU A 28 8.92 -10.17 -2.51
CA GLU A 28 8.53 -9.95 -3.91
C GLU A 28 9.70 -10.26 -4.84
N GLU A 29 9.66 -11.39 -5.55
CA GLU A 29 10.77 -11.85 -6.41
C GLU A 29 11.15 -10.83 -7.50
N SER A 30 10.16 -10.10 -8.03
CA SER A 30 10.38 -9.07 -9.03
C SER A 30 11.17 -7.86 -8.51
N ALA A 31 11.31 -7.71 -7.18
CA ALA A 31 12.13 -6.67 -6.56
C ALA A 31 13.60 -7.09 -6.34
N SER A 32 13.96 -8.35 -6.63
CA SER A 32 15.33 -8.88 -6.42
C SER A 32 16.43 -7.90 -6.90
N PRO A 33 17.52 -7.71 -6.16
CA PRO A 33 17.96 -8.45 -4.97
C PRO A 33 17.38 -7.95 -3.64
N PHE A 34 16.46 -6.99 -3.67
CA PHE A 34 15.79 -6.46 -2.49
C PHE A 34 14.65 -7.39 -2.06
N HIS A 35 14.25 -7.28 -0.80
CA HIS A 35 13.15 -8.05 -0.24
C HIS A 35 11.82 -7.76 -0.93
N ASP A 36 11.51 -6.48 -1.13
CA ASP A 36 10.27 -5.99 -1.73
C ASP A 36 10.48 -4.67 -2.48
N TRP A 37 9.45 -4.21 -3.20
CA TRP A 37 9.53 -2.98 -3.97
C TRP A 37 9.66 -1.72 -3.10
N ASN A 38 9.12 -1.69 -1.89
CA ASN A 38 9.30 -0.55 -1.01
C ASN A 38 10.78 -0.39 -0.61
N GLU A 39 11.46 -1.51 -0.31
CA GLU A 39 12.89 -1.52 -0.02
C GLU A 39 13.72 -1.07 -1.21
N ARG A 40 13.44 -1.62 -2.38
CA ARG A 40 14.14 -1.27 -3.62
C ARG A 40 14.03 0.22 -3.92
N ILE A 41 12.84 0.76 -3.89
CA ILE A 41 12.62 2.17 -4.21
C ILE A 41 13.14 3.08 -3.11
N ALA A 42 13.08 2.67 -1.84
CA ALA A 42 13.73 3.41 -0.77
C ALA A 42 15.24 3.55 -0.97
N PHE A 43 15.89 2.50 -1.48
CA PHE A 43 17.31 2.52 -1.81
C PHE A 43 17.61 3.34 -3.06
N GLU A 44 16.82 3.20 -4.13
CA GLU A 44 17.07 3.82 -5.43
C GLU A 44 16.58 5.28 -5.52
N CYS A 45 15.57 5.68 -4.71
CA CYS A 45 14.92 6.99 -4.80
C CYS A 45 14.83 7.73 -3.46
N TYR A 46 14.14 7.18 -2.43
CA TYR A 46 13.80 7.98 -1.25
C TYR A 46 15.03 8.38 -0.43
N ARG A 47 15.96 7.47 -0.22
CA ARG A 47 17.22 7.76 0.45
C ARG A 47 18.11 8.70 -0.37
N PRO A 48 18.34 8.47 -1.67
CA PRO A 48 19.11 9.39 -2.51
C PRO A 48 18.58 10.82 -2.50
N ASN A 49 17.26 11.03 -2.53
CA ASN A 49 16.67 12.38 -2.44
C ASN A 49 16.87 13.04 -1.07
N ALA A 50 16.88 12.28 0.02
CA ALA A 50 17.17 12.78 1.35
C ALA A 50 18.64 13.21 1.54
N TYR A 51 19.56 12.65 0.75
CA TYR A 51 21.00 12.83 0.82
C TYR A 51 21.63 12.96 -0.58
N ALA A 52 21.03 13.80 -1.43
CA ALA A 52 21.50 13.96 -2.80
C ALA A 52 22.89 14.57 -2.84
N ARG A 53 23.76 13.98 -3.66
CA ARG A 53 25.15 14.41 -3.77
C ARG A 53 25.28 15.55 -4.80
N ILE A 54 25.88 16.63 -4.41
CA ILE A 54 26.36 17.67 -5.33
C ILE A 54 27.84 17.39 -5.56
N VAL A 55 28.22 17.12 -6.80
CA VAL A 55 29.59 16.77 -7.18
C VAL A 55 30.22 17.84 -8.08
N ASP A 56 31.57 17.90 -8.08
CA ASP A 56 32.33 18.66 -9.06
C ASP A 56 32.52 17.91 -10.39
N GLY A 57 33.22 18.54 -11.34
CA GLY A 57 33.50 17.93 -12.64
C GLY A 57 34.42 16.70 -12.60
N GLN A 58 34.99 16.38 -11.45
CA GLN A 58 35.84 15.20 -11.21
C GLN A 58 35.10 14.12 -10.41
N GLY A 59 33.82 14.35 -10.07
CA GLY A 59 33.01 13.40 -9.30
C GLY A 59 33.22 13.45 -7.78
N LYS A 60 33.99 14.41 -7.27
CA LYS A 60 34.17 14.63 -5.83
C LYS A 60 32.92 15.27 -5.22
N ILE A 61 32.44 14.71 -4.13
CA ILE A 61 31.28 15.23 -3.39
C ILE A 61 31.68 16.56 -2.74
N LEU A 62 30.96 17.60 -3.13
CA LEU A 62 31.09 18.95 -2.58
C LEU A 62 30.14 19.21 -1.42
N ASP A 63 28.92 18.63 -1.50
CA ASP A 63 27.87 18.83 -0.52
C ASP A 63 26.83 17.69 -0.58
N LEU A 64 26.05 17.58 0.50
CA LEU A 64 24.88 16.71 0.58
C LEU A 64 23.62 17.60 0.71
N PHE A 65 22.71 17.42 -0.21
CA PHE A 65 21.52 18.26 -0.32
C PHE A 65 20.25 17.44 -0.07
N ASN A 66 19.34 17.94 0.77
CA ASN A 66 18.04 17.35 0.97
C ASN A 66 17.04 17.92 -0.05
N ASN A 67 16.74 17.18 -1.09
CA ASN A 67 15.82 17.62 -2.14
C ASN A 67 14.44 17.99 -1.58
N TYR A 68 13.94 17.26 -0.59
CA TYR A 68 12.64 17.52 0.03
C TYR A 68 12.51 18.90 0.67
N SER A 69 13.63 19.56 1.06
CA SER A 69 13.61 20.91 1.60
C SER A 69 13.21 21.98 0.56
N PHE A 70 13.29 21.65 -0.74
CA PHE A 70 13.00 22.59 -1.84
C PHE A 70 11.99 22.04 -2.85
N LEU A 71 11.69 20.76 -2.79
CA LEU A 71 10.71 20.07 -3.61
C LEU A 71 9.33 20.18 -2.94
N SER A 72 8.28 20.58 -3.66
CA SER A 72 6.91 20.31 -3.23
C SER A 72 6.64 18.82 -3.37
N PHE A 73 5.98 18.18 -2.41
CA PHE A 73 5.80 16.73 -2.44
C PHE A 73 4.55 16.24 -1.70
N ASN A 74 4.10 15.06 -2.04
CA ASN A 74 3.26 14.22 -1.20
C ASN A 74 3.86 12.84 -1.09
N PHE A 75 3.57 12.15 0.00
CA PHE A 75 3.82 10.73 0.20
C PHE A 75 2.50 10.02 0.43
N GLY A 76 2.33 8.85 -0.21
CA GLY A 76 1.20 7.99 0.09
C GLY A 76 1.19 7.61 1.57
N PRO A 77 0.03 7.67 2.29
CA PRO A 77 -0.04 7.39 3.72
C PRO A 77 0.55 6.03 4.10
N THR A 78 0.20 4.98 3.39
CA THR A 78 0.73 3.63 3.63
C THR A 78 2.24 3.55 3.43
N LEU A 79 2.77 4.22 2.39
CA LEU A 79 4.21 4.32 2.14
C LEU A 79 4.92 5.12 3.24
N LEU A 80 4.38 6.26 3.66
CA LEU A 80 5.03 7.09 4.68
C LEU A 80 5.07 6.38 6.04
N ASN A 81 4.02 5.62 6.38
CA ASN A 81 3.99 4.75 7.54
C ASN A 81 5.04 3.62 7.48
N TRP A 82 5.25 3.06 6.30
CA TRP A 82 6.31 2.08 6.09
C TRP A 82 7.70 2.72 6.25
N ILE A 83 7.93 3.90 5.66
CA ILE A 83 9.20 4.64 5.80
C ILE A 83 9.47 5.00 7.27
N GLU A 84 8.47 5.44 8.02
CA GLU A 84 8.59 5.75 9.44
C GLU A 84 9.11 4.54 10.24
N ARG A 85 8.53 3.35 10.00
CA ARG A 85 8.87 2.13 10.72
C ARG A 85 10.18 1.49 10.26
N GLN A 86 10.38 1.39 8.96
CA GLN A 86 11.49 0.62 8.38
C GLN A 86 12.71 1.48 8.03
N ARG A 87 12.54 2.77 7.83
CA ARG A 87 13.61 3.68 7.37
C ARG A 87 13.56 5.03 8.12
N PRO A 88 13.64 5.02 9.49
CA PRO A 88 13.41 6.19 10.34
C PRO A 88 14.32 7.38 10.03
N LEU A 89 15.53 7.15 9.53
CA LEU A 89 16.44 8.24 9.13
C LEU A 89 15.94 8.98 7.89
N ILE A 90 15.35 8.26 6.92
CA ILE A 90 14.75 8.88 5.74
C ILE A 90 13.50 9.65 6.15
N TYR A 91 12.63 9.03 6.95
CA TYR A 91 11.45 9.66 7.51
C TYR A 91 11.78 11.00 8.19
N LYS A 92 12.78 10.99 9.07
CA LYS A 92 13.25 12.21 9.77
C LYS A 92 13.61 13.32 8.77
N LYS A 93 14.32 13.00 7.69
CA LYS A 93 14.71 13.97 6.64
C LYS A 93 13.52 14.55 5.88
N ILE A 94 12.50 13.75 5.62
CA ILE A 94 11.25 14.20 4.98
C ILE A 94 10.50 15.19 5.91
N ILE A 95 10.35 14.84 7.18
CA ILE A 95 9.65 15.69 8.16
C ILE A 95 10.42 16.98 8.45
N GLU A 96 11.76 16.91 8.59
CA GLU A 96 12.62 18.08 8.77
C GLU A 96 12.51 19.05 7.58
N ALA A 97 12.43 18.52 6.36
CA ALA A 97 12.32 19.32 5.13
C ALA A 97 11.02 20.15 5.09
N ASP A 98 9.90 19.57 5.48
CA ASP A 98 8.64 20.32 5.56
C ASP A 98 8.69 21.42 6.64
N ARG A 99 9.26 21.11 7.80
CA ARG A 99 9.45 22.12 8.87
C ARG A 99 10.39 23.25 8.46
N GLU A 100 11.43 22.93 7.68
CA GLU A 100 12.36 23.91 7.14
C GLU A 100 11.65 24.85 6.14
N SER A 101 10.89 24.26 5.20
CA SER A 101 10.13 25.05 4.24
C SER A 101 9.08 25.95 4.92
N LEU A 102 8.40 25.44 5.95
CA LEU A 102 7.45 26.22 6.74
C LEU A 102 8.12 27.45 7.40
N ARG A 103 9.33 27.26 7.97
CA ARG A 103 10.10 28.38 8.54
C ARG A 103 10.57 29.40 7.49
N ARG A 104 11.00 28.92 6.32
CA ARG A 104 11.55 29.74 5.24
C ARG A 104 10.48 30.50 4.46
N LEU A 105 9.35 29.85 4.18
CA LEU A 105 8.32 30.35 3.25
C LEU A 105 6.99 30.68 3.92
N GLY A 106 6.80 30.29 5.19
CA GLY A 106 5.51 30.37 5.88
C GLY A 106 4.52 29.30 5.45
N HIS A 107 4.91 28.39 4.54
CA HIS A 107 4.13 27.29 4.00
C HIS A 107 5.01 26.05 3.89
N GLY A 108 4.46 24.88 4.26
CA GLY A 108 5.17 23.61 4.15
C GLY A 108 5.19 23.08 2.71
N ASN A 109 6.23 22.32 2.38
CA ASN A 109 6.39 21.71 1.06
C ASN A 109 5.49 20.48 0.87
N ALA A 110 5.15 19.78 1.96
CA ALA A 110 4.30 18.61 1.91
C ALA A 110 2.83 18.99 1.68
N ILE A 111 2.13 18.26 0.87
CA ILE A 111 0.66 18.27 0.73
C ILE A 111 0.09 16.91 1.10
N ALA A 112 -1.19 16.84 1.51
CA ALA A 112 -1.86 15.57 1.81
C ALA A 112 -2.06 14.74 0.54
N GLN A 113 -2.49 13.48 0.72
CA GLN A 113 -2.93 12.59 -0.35
C GLN A 113 -4.19 11.87 0.07
N VAL A 114 -5.05 11.52 -0.87
CA VAL A 114 -6.16 10.57 -0.69
C VAL A 114 -5.61 9.27 -0.11
N TYR A 115 -6.23 8.74 0.96
CA TYR A 115 -5.60 7.77 1.85
C TYR A 115 -5.16 6.46 1.16
N ASP A 116 -6.07 5.74 0.53
CA ASP A 116 -5.78 4.46 -0.14
C ASP A 116 -5.62 4.61 -1.67
N HIS A 117 -5.41 5.83 -2.16
CA HIS A 117 -5.15 6.13 -3.57
C HIS A 117 -6.29 5.70 -4.53
N LEU A 118 -7.54 5.93 -4.14
CA LEU A 118 -8.71 5.68 -4.99
C LEU A 118 -8.87 6.77 -6.06
N ILE A 119 -9.45 6.41 -7.18
CA ILE A 119 -9.93 7.38 -8.18
C ILE A 119 -11.25 7.99 -7.65
N LEU A 120 -11.15 9.12 -6.94
CA LEU A 120 -12.27 9.70 -6.21
C LEU A 120 -13.51 9.91 -7.06
N PRO A 121 -13.44 10.44 -8.29
CA PRO A 121 -14.64 10.58 -9.13
C PRO A 121 -15.41 9.28 -9.41
N LEU A 122 -14.75 8.12 -9.31
CA LEU A 122 -15.35 6.79 -9.48
C LEU A 122 -15.75 6.13 -8.15
N ALA A 123 -15.48 6.78 -7.01
CA ALA A 123 -15.81 6.26 -5.70
C ALA A 123 -17.21 6.67 -5.27
N HIS A 124 -17.85 5.87 -4.42
CA HIS A 124 -19.10 6.24 -3.78
C HIS A 124 -18.92 7.47 -2.87
N SER A 125 -19.93 8.33 -2.73
CA SER A 125 -19.80 9.58 -1.95
C SER A 125 -19.31 9.37 -0.51
N LYS A 126 -19.78 8.30 0.15
CA LYS A 126 -19.31 7.92 1.49
C LYS A 126 -17.82 7.56 1.51
N ASP A 127 -17.33 6.95 0.44
CA ASP A 127 -15.92 6.56 0.32
C ASP A 127 -15.04 7.77 0.04
N GLN A 128 -15.50 8.70 -0.80
CA GLN A 128 -14.80 9.98 -1.02
C GLN A 128 -14.60 10.74 0.30
N GLU A 129 -15.65 10.84 1.11
CA GLU A 129 -15.63 11.49 2.43
C GLU A 129 -14.59 10.84 3.36
N THR A 130 -14.63 9.50 3.49
CA THR A 130 -13.71 8.75 4.34
C THR A 130 -12.26 8.90 3.88
N GLU A 131 -12.00 8.75 2.59
CA GLU A 131 -10.66 8.82 1.98
C GLU A 131 -10.00 10.19 2.18
N VAL A 132 -10.78 11.27 2.03
CA VAL A 132 -10.29 12.63 2.25
C VAL A 132 -10.02 12.86 3.75
N ARG A 133 -10.93 12.49 4.64
CA ARG A 133 -10.76 12.63 6.09
C ARG A 133 -9.57 11.83 6.62
N TRP A 134 -9.40 10.59 6.16
CA TRP A 134 -8.28 9.75 6.55
C TRP A 134 -6.95 10.30 6.03
N GLY A 135 -6.90 10.79 4.79
CA GLY A 135 -5.71 11.43 4.24
C GLY A 135 -5.30 12.70 4.99
N ILE A 136 -6.27 13.51 5.45
CA ILE A 136 -6.03 14.69 6.29
C ILE A 136 -5.50 14.27 7.66
N ALA A 137 -6.15 13.33 8.33
CA ALA A 137 -5.75 12.88 9.66
C ALA A 137 -4.32 12.31 9.68
N GLU A 138 -3.98 11.53 8.66
CA GLU A 138 -2.64 10.96 8.51
C GLU A 138 -1.58 12.02 8.23
N PHE A 139 -1.90 12.99 7.39
CA PHE A 139 -1.05 14.15 7.15
C PHE A 139 -0.78 14.94 8.46
N GLU A 140 -1.83 15.25 9.22
CA GLU A 140 -1.71 15.95 10.49
C GLU A 140 -0.89 15.18 11.52
N ARG A 141 -0.99 13.86 11.53
CA ARG A 141 -0.18 12.98 12.38
C ARG A 141 1.32 13.13 12.09
N HIS A 142 1.72 13.11 10.82
CA HIS A 142 3.12 13.18 10.41
C HIS A 142 3.69 14.59 10.47
N PHE A 143 3.01 15.55 9.88
CA PHE A 143 3.53 16.91 9.67
C PHE A 143 3.13 17.92 10.77
N ARG A 144 2.23 17.53 11.70
CA ARG A 144 1.79 18.35 12.84
C ARG A 144 1.21 19.71 12.44
N ARG A 145 0.55 19.76 11.31
CA ARG A 145 -0.18 20.93 10.77
C ARG A 145 -1.31 20.49 9.87
N LYS A 146 -2.28 21.36 9.63
CA LYS A 146 -3.33 21.11 8.63
C LYS A 146 -2.74 21.16 7.21
N PRO A 147 -3.18 20.29 6.31
CA PRO A 147 -2.82 20.38 4.90
C PRO A 147 -3.47 21.59 4.24
N GLU A 148 -2.80 22.24 3.31
CA GLU A 148 -3.37 23.30 2.48
C GLU A 148 -3.91 22.75 1.14
N ALA A 149 -3.43 21.59 0.73
CA ALA A 149 -3.81 20.91 -0.49
C ALA A 149 -3.75 19.38 -0.32
N MET A 150 -4.38 18.70 -1.26
CA MET A 150 -4.36 17.25 -1.34
C MET A 150 -4.02 16.81 -2.76
N TRP A 151 -3.09 15.86 -2.88
CA TRP A 151 -2.85 15.17 -4.16
C TRP A 151 -3.98 14.20 -4.45
N LEU A 152 -4.58 14.36 -5.61
CA LEU A 152 -5.57 13.43 -6.12
C LEU A 152 -4.87 12.30 -6.88
N PRO A 153 -5.18 11.03 -6.60
CA PRO A 153 -4.67 9.91 -7.37
C PRO A 153 -4.88 10.12 -8.86
N GLU A 154 -3.79 10.02 -9.64
CA GLU A 154 -3.81 10.25 -11.09
C GLU A 154 -4.29 11.65 -11.50
N THR A 155 -4.28 12.62 -10.60
CA THR A 155 -4.93 13.94 -10.71
C THR A 155 -6.42 13.86 -11.08
N ALA A 156 -7.06 12.70 -10.82
CA ALA A 156 -8.44 12.44 -11.22
C ALA A 156 -9.41 13.37 -10.49
N VAL A 157 -10.20 14.15 -11.26
CA VAL A 157 -11.04 15.20 -10.72
C VAL A 157 -12.37 15.34 -11.45
N ASN A 158 -13.43 15.64 -10.70
CA ASN A 158 -14.72 16.17 -11.14
C ASN A 158 -15.24 17.17 -10.10
N TYR A 159 -16.38 17.84 -10.36
CA TYR A 159 -16.91 18.83 -9.42
C TYR A 159 -17.36 18.23 -8.08
N ASP A 160 -17.78 16.96 -8.03
CA ASP A 160 -18.16 16.30 -6.77
C ASP A 160 -16.92 16.10 -5.88
N THR A 161 -15.81 15.67 -6.46
CA THR A 161 -14.51 15.61 -5.76
C THR A 161 -14.09 16.98 -5.25
N LEU A 162 -14.20 18.04 -6.08
CA LEU A 162 -13.86 19.40 -5.63
C LEU A 162 -14.71 19.84 -4.45
N ARG A 163 -16.02 19.47 -4.44
CA ARG A 163 -16.93 19.83 -3.35
C ARG A 163 -16.50 19.21 -2.02
N VAL A 164 -16.18 17.92 -2.02
CA VAL A 164 -15.67 17.24 -0.80
C VAL A 164 -14.38 17.91 -0.30
N LEU A 165 -13.45 18.23 -1.18
CA LEU A 165 -12.19 18.88 -0.81
C LEU A 165 -12.40 20.28 -0.22
N VAL A 166 -13.27 21.09 -0.81
CA VAL A 166 -13.61 22.44 -0.29
C VAL A 166 -14.26 22.33 1.08
N GLN A 167 -15.19 21.41 1.29
CA GLN A 167 -15.83 21.15 2.59
C GLN A 167 -14.80 20.78 3.68
N HIS A 168 -13.69 20.13 3.30
CA HIS A 168 -12.60 19.76 4.21
C HIS A 168 -11.46 20.79 4.24
N GLY A 169 -11.64 21.97 3.67
CA GLY A 169 -10.75 23.13 3.80
C GLY A 169 -9.51 23.07 2.92
N MET A 170 -9.49 22.26 1.87
CA MET A 170 -8.42 22.29 0.87
C MET A 170 -8.50 23.59 0.07
N ARG A 171 -7.36 24.26 -0.07
CA ARG A 171 -7.24 25.60 -0.67
C ARG A 171 -6.86 25.53 -2.14
N TYR A 172 -6.03 24.57 -2.53
CA TYR A 172 -5.57 24.44 -3.90
C TYR A 172 -5.33 23.00 -4.30
N LEU A 173 -5.29 22.75 -5.63
CA LEU A 173 -4.91 21.49 -6.25
C LEU A 173 -3.88 21.71 -7.37
N ILE A 174 -3.21 20.63 -7.73
CA ILE A 174 -2.28 20.55 -8.85
C ILE A 174 -2.89 19.60 -9.88
N LEU A 175 -3.13 20.09 -11.08
CA LEU A 175 -3.80 19.35 -12.18
C LEU A 175 -2.97 19.39 -13.45
N SER A 176 -3.26 18.48 -14.38
CA SER A 176 -2.72 18.49 -15.73
C SER A 176 -3.32 19.65 -16.55
N PRO A 177 -2.54 20.30 -17.43
CA PRO A 177 -3.07 21.37 -18.30
C PRO A 177 -4.22 20.88 -19.21
N TYR A 178 -4.32 19.59 -19.48
CA TYR A 178 -5.40 18.98 -20.24
C TYR A 178 -6.73 18.89 -19.48
N GLN A 179 -6.74 19.16 -18.17
CA GLN A 179 -7.92 19.15 -17.32
C GLN A 179 -8.59 20.53 -17.20
N ALA A 180 -8.08 21.55 -17.88
CA ALA A 180 -8.71 22.85 -18.01
C ALA A 180 -9.60 22.89 -19.25
N LEU A 181 -10.83 23.38 -19.10
CA LEU A 181 -11.78 23.54 -20.20
C LEU A 181 -11.76 24.97 -20.75
N ARG A 182 -12.02 25.95 -19.90
CA ARG A 182 -12.11 27.37 -20.30
C ARG A 182 -11.80 28.31 -19.14
N VAL A 183 -11.31 29.50 -19.45
CA VAL A 183 -10.95 30.53 -18.46
C VAL A 183 -11.59 31.87 -18.80
N ARG A 184 -11.71 32.75 -17.81
CA ARG A 184 -12.05 34.17 -18.01
C ARG A 184 -11.53 35.01 -16.84
N PRO A 185 -11.24 36.31 -17.04
CA PRO A 185 -10.97 37.24 -15.94
C PRO A 185 -12.16 37.33 -14.98
N PHE A 186 -11.91 37.62 -13.70
CA PHE A 186 -12.98 37.84 -12.73
C PHE A 186 -13.93 38.97 -13.19
N GLY A 187 -15.22 38.70 -13.17
CA GLY A 187 -16.24 39.62 -13.67
C GLY A 187 -16.33 39.70 -15.19
N GLY A 188 -15.49 39.02 -15.94
CA GLY A 188 -15.54 38.93 -17.38
C GLY A 188 -16.78 38.18 -17.89
N LYS A 189 -17.31 38.59 -19.04
CA LYS A 189 -18.48 37.93 -19.66
C LYS A 189 -18.10 36.81 -20.64
N LYS A 190 -16.92 36.93 -21.27
CA LYS A 190 -16.49 36.02 -22.34
C LYS A 190 -15.54 34.96 -21.81
N TRP A 191 -15.86 33.71 -22.05
CA TRP A 191 -14.98 32.59 -21.83
C TRP A 191 -14.01 32.39 -22.99
N THR A 192 -12.79 32.05 -22.67
CA THR A 192 -11.76 31.62 -23.64
C THR A 192 -11.57 30.11 -23.46
N ASP A 193 -11.69 29.37 -24.54
CA ASP A 193 -11.39 27.95 -24.60
C ASP A 193 -9.89 27.70 -24.42
N VAL A 194 -9.53 26.93 -23.40
CA VAL A 194 -8.15 26.53 -23.10
C VAL A 194 -8.00 25.01 -23.06
N SER A 195 -8.98 24.29 -23.57
CA SER A 195 -8.95 22.83 -23.69
C SER A 195 -7.73 22.33 -24.46
N GLN A 196 -7.42 21.03 -24.33
CA GLN A 196 -6.26 20.41 -24.99
C GLN A 196 -4.90 21.01 -24.57
N GLY A 197 -4.79 21.46 -23.33
CA GLY A 197 -3.54 21.94 -22.75
C GLY A 197 -3.12 23.35 -23.18
N LYS A 198 -4.05 24.19 -23.71
CA LYS A 198 -3.79 25.57 -24.13
C LYS A 198 -3.77 26.58 -22.99
N ILE A 199 -4.07 26.15 -21.77
CA ILE A 199 -4.06 27.03 -20.59
C ILE A 199 -2.68 27.60 -20.33
N ASP A 200 -2.62 28.86 -19.86
CA ASP A 200 -1.38 29.45 -19.38
C ASP A 200 -0.98 28.85 -18.03
N THR A 201 0.02 28.00 -18.05
CA THR A 201 0.49 27.24 -16.87
C THR A 201 1.31 28.10 -15.89
N THR A 202 1.57 29.38 -16.17
CA THR A 202 2.47 30.21 -15.37
C THR A 202 1.77 30.97 -14.23
N GLN A 203 0.46 30.73 -14.02
CA GLN A 203 -0.35 31.38 -12.97
C GLN A 203 -1.41 30.44 -12.41
N PRO A 204 -1.93 30.69 -11.19
CA PRO A 204 -3.05 29.95 -10.63
C PRO A 204 -4.39 30.48 -11.15
N TYR A 205 -5.43 29.66 -11.03
CA TYR A 205 -6.80 29.96 -11.42
C TYR A 205 -7.76 29.61 -10.31
N ARG A 206 -8.91 30.29 -10.21
CA ARG A 206 -9.96 29.97 -9.25
C ARG A 206 -11.07 29.17 -9.91
N CYS A 207 -11.34 27.99 -9.38
CA CYS A 207 -12.48 27.17 -9.77
C CYS A 207 -13.60 27.34 -8.72
N PHE A 208 -14.70 27.93 -9.12
CA PHE A 208 -15.88 28.08 -8.26
C PHE A 208 -16.79 26.88 -8.36
N LEU A 209 -17.29 26.42 -7.23
CA LEU A 209 -18.32 25.40 -7.22
C LEU A 209 -19.66 25.93 -7.72
N LYS A 210 -20.52 25.04 -8.15
CA LYS A 210 -21.86 25.35 -8.64
C LYS A 210 -22.90 24.67 -7.75
N ASP A 211 -24.02 25.35 -7.54
CA ASP A 211 -25.19 24.73 -6.92
C ASP A 211 -25.92 23.78 -7.90
N GLU A 212 -26.97 23.12 -7.44
CA GLU A 212 -27.77 22.18 -8.26
C GLU A 212 -28.40 22.83 -9.48
N SER A 213 -28.59 24.15 -9.46
CA SER A 213 -29.12 24.93 -10.58
C SER A 213 -28.01 25.37 -11.56
N GLY A 214 -26.76 24.98 -11.34
CA GLY A 214 -25.59 25.37 -12.12
C GLY A 214 -25.10 26.80 -11.86
N ARG A 215 -25.63 27.49 -10.83
CA ARG A 215 -25.18 28.83 -10.43
C ARG A 215 -23.92 28.75 -9.60
N LYS A 216 -23.00 29.65 -9.88
CA LYS A 216 -21.72 29.78 -9.19
C LYS A 216 -21.92 30.23 -7.75
N ARG A 217 -21.29 29.54 -6.80
CA ARG A 217 -21.16 29.93 -5.40
C ARG A 217 -19.86 30.68 -5.19
N LEU A 218 -19.94 31.96 -4.80
CA LEU A 218 -18.76 32.83 -4.71
C LEU A 218 -17.89 32.54 -3.48
N ASP A 219 -18.45 31.93 -2.46
CA ASP A 219 -17.85 31.53 -1.19
C ASP A 219 -17.29 30.11 -1.18
N GLU A 220 -17.67 29.28 -2.19
CA GLU A 220 -17.20 27.91 -2.34
C GLU A 220 -16.32 27.79 -3.59
N TYR A 221 -15.02 27.75 -3.39
CA TYR A 221 -14.02 27.67 -4.46
C TYR A 221 -12.77 26.92 -4.03
N ILE A 222 -11.99 26.51 -5.02
CA ILE A 222 -10.64 25.99 -4.86
C ILE A 222 -9.73 26.61 -5.92
N ASP A 223 -8.48 26.90 -5.56
CA ASP A 223 -7.54 27.45 -6.50
C ASP A 223 -6.74 26.32 -7.19
N LEU A 224 -6.57 26.40 -8.50
CA LEU A 224 -5.98 25.34 -9.32
C LEU A 224 -4.67 25.80 -9.97
N PHE A 225 -3.66 24.93 -9.88
CA PHE A 225 -2.41 25.05 -10.61
C PHE A 225 -2.36 23.99 -11.70
N PHE A 226 -2.11 24.42 -12.95
CA PHE A 226 -1.93 23.52 -14.08
C PHE A 226 -0.45 23.47 -14.45
N TYR A 227 0.21 22.33 -14.16
CA TYR A 227 1.67 22.23 -14.35
C TYR A 227 2.06 22.29 -15.85
N ASP A 228 3.34 22.65 -16.15
CA ASP A 228 3.87 22.56 -17.51
C ASP A 228 3.98 21.11 -17.95
N GLY A 229 3.02 20.68 -18.78
CA GLY A 229 2.91 19.31 -19.24
C GLY A 229 4.04 18.89 -20.18
N VAL A 230 4.64 19.85 -20.89
CA VAL A 230 5.74 19.57 -21.84
C VAL A 230 7.01 19.24 -21.05
N ILE A 231 7.39 20.12 -20.10
CA ILE A 231 8.59 19.88 -19.29
C ILE A 231 8.40 18.63 -18.41
N SER A 232 7.22 18.46 -17.83
CA SER A 232 6.91 17.25 -17.01
C SER A 232 7.09 15.96 -17.82
N LYS A 233 6.63 15.94 -19.07
CA LYS A 233 6.82 14.80 -19.98
C LYS A 233 8.30 14.58 -20.34
N GLU A 234 9.06 15.65 -20.58
CA GLU A 234 10.51 15.57 -20.86
C GLU A 234 11.29 15.04 -19.63
N ILE A 235 10.87 15.37 -18.41
CA ILE A 235 11.42 14.82 -17.16
C ILE A 235 11.11 13.32 -17.07
N ALA A 236 9.85 12.94 -17.19
CA ALA A 236 9.41 11.56 -16.96
C ALA A 236 9.92 10.60 -18.03
N PHE A 237 9.87 10.97 -19.31
CA PHE A 237 10.11 10.07 -20.44
C PHE A 237 11.33 10.43 -21.29
N GLY A 238 11.83 11.66 -21.19
CA GLY A 238 13.02 12.12 -21.92
C GLY A 238 14.31 11.92 -21.14
N GLU A 239 15.35 12.65 -21.55
CA GLU A 239 16.70 12.59 -20.97
C GLU A 239 17.08 13.87 -20.19
N LEU A 240 16.09 14.64 -19.76
CA LEU A 240 16.32 15.95 -19.15
C LEU A 240 17.09 15.85 -17.82
N LEU A 241 16.90 14.75 -17.08
CA LEU A 241 17.56 14.49 -15.81
C LEU A 241 18.99 13.92 -15.93
N ASN A 242 19.51 13.72 -17.14
CA ASN A 242 20.89 13.29 -17.32
C ASN A 242 21.90 14.43 -17.04
N ASP A 243 21.44 15.69 -17.04
CA ASP A 243 22.26 16.87 -16.80
C ASP A 243 21.48 17.96 -16.07
N GLY A 244 21.94 18.34 -14.89
CA GLY A 244 21.27 19.35 -14.05
C GLY A 244 21.29 20.77 -14.63
N ASP A 245 22.32 21.12 -15.42
CA ASP A 245 22.39 22.41 -16.10
C ASP A 245 21.39 22.46 -17.27
N ARG A 246 21.30 21.41 -18.09
CA ARG A 246 20.30 21.26 -19.15
C ARG A 246 18.88 21.31 -18.55
N PHE A 247 18.66 20.66 -17.43
CA PHE A 247 17.39 20.71 -16.70
C PHE A 247 17.03 22.15 -16.31
N SER A 248 17.97 22.87 -15.69
CA SER A 248 17.77 24.26 -15.30
C SER A 248 17.59 25.21 -16.49
N LYS A 249 18.30 25.00 -17.59
CA LYS A 249 18.12 25.73 -18.86
C LYS A 249 16.71 25.55 -19.43
N ARG A 250 16.16 24.35 -19.32
CA ARG A 250 14.81 24.08 -19.84
C ARG A 250 13.73 24.88 -19.12
N PHE A 251 13.85 25.08 -17.83
CA PHE A 251 12.97 25.99 -17.07
C PHE A 251 13.12 27.44 -17.55
N ALA A 252 14.36 27.89 -17.77
CA ALA A 252 14.63 29.24 -18.26
C ALA A 252 14.03 29.50 -19.66
N GLN A 253 13.95 28.49 -20.50
CA GLN A 253 13.31 28.57 -21.82
C GLN A 253 11.78 28.67 -21.77
N ALA A 254 11.15 28.22 -20.68
CA ALA A 254 9.71 28.37 -20.49
C ALA A 254 9.30 29.76 -19.93
N TYR A 255 10.27 30.55 -19.50
CA TYR A 255 10.02 31.94 -19.09
C TYR A 255 9.79 32.86 -20.29
N HIS A 256 8.71 33.65 -20.24
CA HIS A 256 8.32 34.57 -21.31
C HIS A 256 8.72 36.02 -20.95
N PRO A 257 9.83 36.57 -21.48
CA PRO A 257 10.31 37.88 -21.09
C PRO A 257 9.33 39.05 -21.40
N SER A 258 8.47 38.86 -22.39
CA SER A 258 7.45 39.85 -22.77
C SER A 258 6.20 39.85 -21.90
N LYS A 259 5.97 38.76 -21.12
CA LYS A 259 4.82 38.67 -20.22
C LYS A 259 5.05 39.50 -18.98
N LYS A 260 4.10 40.42 -18.68
CA LYS A 260 4.12 41.22 -17.46
C LYS A 260 3.61 40.40 -16.27
N GLY A 261 4.18 40.64 -15.09
CA GLY A 261 3.78 40.03 -13.85
C GLY A 261 4.61 38.80 -13.44
N PRO A 262 4.22 38.11 -12.36
CA PRO A 262 4.89 36.91 -11.89
C PRO A 262 4.65 35.75 -12.83
N GLN A 263 5.67 34.92 -13.01
CA GLN A 263 5.56 33.69 -13.78
C GLN A 263 6.08 32.51 -12.95
N LEU A 264 5.21 31.56 -12.71
CA LEU A 264 5.52 30.29 -12.08
C LEU A 264 5.82 29.24 -13.14
N ILE A 265 7.05 28.80 -13.25
CA ILE A 265 7.39 27.63 -14.04
C ILE A 265 7.34 26.43 -13.10
N HIS A 266 6.38 25.55 -13.27
CA HIS A 266 6.20 24.43 -12.36
C HIS A 266 5.88 23.14 -13.09
N VAL A 267 6.38 22.05 -12.52
CA VAL A 267 6.27 20.69 -13.05
C VAL A 267 5.76 19.74 -11.99
N SER A 268 5.11 18.66 -12.44
CA SER A 268 4.66 17.58 -11.58
C SER A 268 4.92 16.24 -12.26
N THR A 269 5.54 15.32 -11.53
CA THR A 269 5.85 13.95 -12.01
C THR A 269 5.73 12.97 -10.83
N ASP A 270 5.75 11.67 -11.15
CA ASP A 270 6.02 10.68 -10.13
C ASP A 270 7.37 10.99 -9.48
N GLY A 271 7.41 10.96 -8.16
CA GLY A 271 8.61 11.26 -7.37
C GLY A 271 9.71 10.22 -7.59
N GLU A 272 9.32 8.98 -7.88
CA GLU A 272 10.20 7.87 -8.21
C GLU A 272 10.99 8.09 -9.52
N THR A 273 10.58 9.08 -10.32
CA THR A 273 11.34 9.55 -11.49
C THR A 273 12.73 10.02 -11.07
N TYR A 274 12.85 10.65 -9.91
CA TYR A 274 14.12 11.19 -9.40
C TYR A 274 14.92 10.13 -8.64
N GLY A 275 15.46 9.15 -9.34
CA GLY A 275 16.35 8.11 -8.79
C GLY A 275 16.01 6.70 -9.28
N HIS A 276 14.76 6.26 -9.20
CA HIS A 276 14.35 4.92 -9.62
C HIS A 276 14.16 4.84 -11.15
N HIS A 277 13.22 5.62 -11.73
CA HIS A 277 12.99 5.59 -13.18
C HIS A 277 14.14 6.21 -13.98
N LYS A 278 14.78 7.23 -13.41
CA LYS A 278 15.95 7.92 -14.00
C LYS A 278 17.08 7.90 -12.99
N LYS A 279 18.00 6.94 -13.18
CA LYS A 279 19.16 6.77 -12.31
C LYS A 279 19.96 8.07 -12.20
N PHE A 280 20.29 8.48 -10.97
CA PHE A 280 20.94 9.74 -10.65
C PHE A 280 20.12 11.02 -10.93
N GLY A 281 18.82 10.89 -11.24
CA GLY A 281 17.92 12.02 -11.44
C GLY A 281 17.80 12.91 -10.19
N GLU A 282 17.98 12.37 -9.00
CA GLU A 282 18.03 13.09 -7.74
C GLU A 282 19.21 14.08 -7.64
N MET A 283 20.34 13.75 -8.30
CA MET A 283 21.51 14.63 -8.33
C MET A 283 21.28 15.82 -9.29
N ALA A 284 20.66 15.57 -10.45
CA ALA A 284 20.27 16.62 -11.38
C ALA A 284 19.24 17.56 -10.74
N LEU A 285 18.27 17.01 -10.00
CA LEU A 285 17.30 17.76 -9.22
C LEU A 285 17.99 18.61 -8.14
N ALA A 286 18.92 18.04 -7.36
CA ALA A 286 19.69 18.76 -6.34
C ALA A 286 20.48 19.92 -6.92
N PHE A 287 21.16 19.72 -8.06
CA PHE A 287 21.86 20.80 -8.75
C PHE A 287 20.90 21.88 -9.22
N ALA A 288 19.78 21.52 -9.82
CA ALA A 288 18.80 22.47 -10.31
C ALA A 288 18.24 23.33 -9.17
N LEU A 289 17.83 22.72 -8.05
CA LEU A 289 17.24 23.41 -6.91
C LEU A 289 18.26 24.28 -6.14
N SER A 290 19.51 23.79 -5.98
CA SER A 290 20.53 24.49 -5.17
C SER A 290 21.30 25.55 -5.93
N ARG A 291 21.52 25.39 -7.22
CA ARG A 291 22.42 26.22 -8.03
C ARG A 291 21.84 26.65 -9.37
N GLY A 292 21.34 25.68 -10.14
CA GLY A 292 21.01 25.89 -11.54
C GLY A 292 19.88 26.89 -11.79
N LEU A 293 18.77 26.78 -11.08
CA LEU A 293 17.63 27.70 -11.16
C LEU A 293 17.93 29.05 -10.47
N PRO A 294 18.49 29.09 -9.24
CA PRO A 294 18.86 30.35 -8.60
C PRO A 294 19.84 31.20 -9.43
N SER A 295 20.88 30.60 -10.04
CA SER A 295 21.83 31.33 -10.87
C SER A 295 21.21 31.94 -12.15
N ARG A 296 20.05 31.42 -12.55
CA ARG A 296 19.25 31.94 -13.67
C ARG A 296 18.18 32.92 -13.25
N GLY A 297 18.15 33.29 -11.94
CA GLY A 297 17.25 34.29 -11.38
C GLY A 297 15.86 33.76 -11.06
N PHE A 298 15.69 32.43 -10.87
CA PHE A 298 14.47 31.88 -10.31
C PHE A 298 14.50 31.87 -8.78
N GLU A 299 13.40 32.29 -8.18
CA GLU A 299 13.11 32.05 -6.77
C GLU A 299 12.40 30.69 -6.63
N ILE A 300 12.96 29.80 -5.78
CA ILE A 300 12.34 28.48 -5.51
C ILE A 300 11.31 28.67 -4.39
N LEU A 301 10.05 28.38 -4.72
CA LEU A 301 8.91 28.46 -3.79
C LEU A 301 8.23 27.10 -3.63
N ASN A 302 7.15 27.08 -2.88
CA ASN A 302 6.09 26.07 -2.93
C ASN A 302 4.76 26.74 -3.33
N TYR A 303 3.75 25.93 -3.62
CA TYR A 303 2.47 26.42 -4.14
C TYR A 303 1.76 27.33 -3.15
N GLY A 304 1.76 27.02 -1.85
CA GLY A 304 1.15 27.87 -0.81
C GLY A 304 1.77 29.25 -0.73
N ALA A 305 3.10 29.34 -0.76
CA ALA A 305 3.83 30.60 -0.74
C ALA A 305 3.60 31.43 -2.02
N PHE A 306 3.53 30.78 -3.18
CA PHE A 306 3.22 31.45 -4.44
C PHE A 306 1.78 31.99 -4.42
N LEU A 307 0.81 31.17 -4.04
CA LEU A 307 -0.61 31.53 -4.00
C LEU A 307 -0.89 32.71 -3.05
N LYS A 308 -0.19 32.73 -1.91
CA LYS A 308 -0.30 33.84 -0.96
C LYS A 308 0.21 35.17 -1.53
N ARG A 309 1.31 35.16 -2.31
CA ARG A 309 1.90 36.35 -2.92
C ARG A 309 1.14 36.79 -4.16
N PHE A 310 0.61 35.85 -4.92
CA PHE A 310 0.00 36.07 -6.24
C PHE A 310 -1.29 35.29 -6.36
N PRO A 311 -2.39 35.77 -5.75
CA PRO A 311 -3.68 35.08 -5.85
C PRO A 311 -4.21 35.08 -7.30
N PRO A 312 -5.11 34.17 -7.65
CA PRO A 312 -5.73 34.10 -8.97
C PRO A 312 -6.41 35.41 -9.38
N ILE A 313 -6.29 35.76 -10.63
CA ILE A 313 -6.99 36.91 -11.26
C ILE A 313 -8.00 36.46 -12.32
N GLU A 314 -8.03 35.18 -12.62
CA GLU A 314 -8.94 34.53 -13.56
C GLU A 314 -9.62 33.32 -12.90
N GLU A 315 -10.81 33.02 -13.38
CA GLU A 315 -11.51 31.80 -13.06
C GLU A 315 -11.39 30.76 -14.16
N VAL A 316 -11.48 29.50 -13.75
CA VAL A 316 -11.40 28.34 -14.65
C VAL A 316 -12.57 27.40 -14.44
N GLU A 317 -13.03 26.76 -15.49
CA GLU A 317 -13.83 25.55 -15.42
C GLU A 317 -12.98 24.35 -15.83
N ILE A 318 -13.13 23.24 -15.10
CA ILE A 318 -12.41 22.00 -15.37
C ILE A 318 -13.10 21.21 -16.48
N ASP A 319 -12.31 20.38 -17.18
CA ASP A 319 -12.80 19.37 -18.11
C ASP A 319 -13.11 18.08 -17.36
N GLU A 320 -14.38 17.67 -17.33
CA GLU A 320 -14.83 16.42 -16.70
C GLU A 320 -14.78 15.23 -17.66
N GLY A 321 -14.06 15.34 -18.76
CA GLY A 321 -13.87 14.29 -19.76
C GLY A 321 -15.10 14.03 -20.63
N PRO A 322 -14.98 13.12 -21.61
CA PRO A 322 -16.00 12.92 -22.64
C PRO A 322 -17.33 12.39 -22.11
N GLN A 323 -17.34 11.79 -20.93
CA GLN A 323 -18.56 11.22 -20.31
C GLN A 323 -19.08 12.07 -19.14
N GLY A 324 -18.41 13.18 -18.82
CA GLY A 324 -18.80 14.05 -17.69
C GLY A 324 -18.56 13.43 -16.30
N GLU A 325 -17.76 12.36 -16.20
CA GLU A 325 -17.50 11.68 -14.93
C GLU A 325 -16.22 12.16 -14.26
N GLY A 326 -15.34 12.79 -15.02
CA GLY A 326 -14.05 13.31 -14.56
C GLY A 326 -12.94 13.10 -15.61
N SER A 327 -11.81 13.75 -15.36
CA SER A 327 -10.58 13.64 -16.17
C SER A 327 -9.39 13.31 -15.30
N ALA A 328 -8.30 12.80 -15.90
CA ALA A 328 -7.07 12.41 -15.22
C ALA A 328 -5.83 12.67 -16.09
N TRP A 329 -4.62 12.72 -15.49
CA TRP A 329 -3.39 13.01 -16.24
C TRP A 329 -2.90 11.87 -17.13
N SER A 330 -3.22 10.63 -16.78
CA SER A 330 -2.69 9.41 -17.44
C SER A 330 -3.73 8.71 -18.33
N CYS A 331 -4.90 9.32 -18.56
CA CYS A 331 -5.92 8.77 -19.44
C CYS A 331 -6.57 9.86 -20.31
N SER A 332 -6.31 9.85 -21.62
CA SER A 332 -6.93 10.78 -22.57
C SER A 332 -8.43 10.56 -22.79
N HIS A 333 -8.99 9.47 -22.25
CA HIS A 333 -10.41 9.10 -22.32
C HIS A 333 -11.14 9.39 -20.99
N GLY A 334 -10.72 10.42 -20.26
CA GLY A 334 -11.25 10.74 -18.94
C GLY A 334 -10.79 9.75 -17.88
N LEU A 335 -11.68 8.89 -17.41
CA LEU A 335 -11.40 7.90 -16.37
C LEU A 335 -11.45 6.44 -16.88
N GLY A 336 -11.49 6.25 -18.20
CA GLY A 336 -11.64 4.93 -18.82
C GLY A 336 -10.62 3.89 -18.39
N ARG A 337 -9.37 4.31 -18.08
CA ARG A 337 -8.30 3.40 -17.61
C ARG A 337 -8.74 2.57 -16.39
N TRP A 338 -9.56 3.09 -15.50
CA TRP A 338 -9.96 2.44 -14.24
C TRP A 338 -11.32 1.75 -14.29
N LYS A 339 -11.96 1.71 -15.46
CA LYS A 339 -13.30 1.09 -15.58
C LYS A 339 -13.55 0.29 -16.85
N GLU A 340 -12.76 0.49 -17.92
CA GLU A 340 -13.08 -0.09 -19.22
C GLU A 340 -11.85 -0.24 -20.16
N ASP A 341 -12.05 -0.86 -21.32
CA ASP A 341 -11.05 -0.98 -22.37
C ASP A 341 -10.95 0.33 -23.17
N CYS A 342 -10.28 1.33 -22.61
CA CYS A 342 -10.07 2.62 -23.27
C CYS A 342 -8.83 2.66 -24.19
N GLY A 343 -8.06 1.57 -24.26
CA GLY A 343 -6.82 1.48 -25.01
C GLY A 343 -5.59 2.06 -24.30
N CYS A 344 -5.74 2.80 -23.18
CA CYS A 344 -4.60 3.27 -22.39
C CYS A 344 -3.95 2.11 -21.62
N SER A 345 -2.66 1.88 -21.82
CA SER A 345 -1.93 0.80 -21.18
C SER A 345 -0.53 1.25 -20.72
N THR A 346 0.01 0.57 -19.72
CA THR A 346 1.39 0.74 -19.24
C THR A 346 2.04 -0.64 -19.19
N GLY A 347 3.09 -0.82 -19.98
CA GLY A 347 3.68 -2.12 -20.24
C GLY A 347 2.82 -2.97 -21.21
N GLY A 348 3.12 -4.26 -21.27
CA GLY A 348 2.40 -5.21 -22.12
C GLY A 348 3.12 -5.54 -23.44
N LYS A 349 2.50 -6.45 -24.21
CA LYS A 349 3.01 -6.96 -25.48
C LYS A 349 2.07 -6.59 -26.62
N ALA A 350 2.53 -6.65 -27.85
CA ALA A 350 1.69 -6.45 -29.02
C ALA A 350 0.48 -7.40 -28.99
N GLY A 351 -0.70 -6.88 -29.30
CA GLY A 351 -1.96 -7.63 -29.27
C GLY A 351 -2.68 -7.68 -27.92
N TRP A 352 -2.05 -7.21 -26.83
CA TRP A 352 -2.71 -7.10 -25.53
C TRP A 352 -3.80 -6.01 -25.56
N ASN A 353 -4.89 -6.24 -24.79
CA ASN A 353 -6.02 -5.34 -24.67
C ASN A 353 -6.39 -5.13 -23.19
N GLN A 354 -7.32 -4.22 -22.93
CA GLN A 354 -7.71 -3.84 -21.58
C GLN A 354 -9.15 -4.28 -21.22
N LYS A 355 -9.70 -5.25 -21.96
CA LYS A 355 -11.08 -5.76 -21.76
C LYS A 355 -11.34 -6.34 -20.39
N TRP A 356 -10.28 -6.80 -19.70
CA TRP A 356 -10.35 -7.34 -18.35
C TRP A 356 -10.75 -6.28 -17.30
N ARG A 357 -10.51 -4.99 -17.57
CA ARG A 357 -10.76 -3.90 -16.60
C ARG A 357 -12.23 -3.75 -16.24
N LYS A 358 -13.13 -3.85 -17.20
CA LYS A 358 -14.56 -3.67 -16.98
C LYS A 358 -15.14 -4.77 -16.07
N PRO A 359 -14.98 -6.08 -16.37
CA PRO A 359 -15.47 -7.13 -15.46
C PRO A 359 -14.85 -7.08 -14.06
N LEU A 360 -13.56 -6.72 -13.94
CA LEU A 360 -12.93 -6.50 -12.64
C LEU A 360 -13.63 -5.36 -11.88
N ARG A 361 -13.87 -4.23 -12.54
CA ARG A 361 -14.55 -3.08 -11.92
C ARG A 361 -15.96 -3.43 -11.50
N GLU A 362 -16.72 -4.14 -12.32
CA GLU A 362 -18.08 -4.58 -12.04
C GLU A 362 -18.10 -5.56 -10.85
N ALA A 363 -17.17 -6.51 -10.78
CA ALA A 363 -17.07 -7.44 -9.66
C ALA A 363 -16.83 -6.71 -8.34
N LEU A 364 -15.88 -5.78 -8.32
CA LEU A 364 -15.54 -5.00 -7.12
C LEU A 364 -16.65 -4.00 -6.74
N ASN A 365 -17.31 -3.37 -7.71
CA ASN A 365 -18.44 -2.48 -7.42
C ASN A 365 -19.61 -3.23 -6.77
N ARG A 366 -19.98 -4.40 -7.28
CA ARG A 366 -21.04 -5.24 -6.68
C ARG A 366 -20.65 -5.68 -5.27
N LEU A 367 -19.40 -6.13 -5.09
CA LEU A 367 -18.91 -6.48 -3.76
C LEU A 367 -18.99 -5.28 -2.81
N ARG A 368 -18.52 -4.10 -3.21
CA ARG A 368 -18.62 -2.88 -2.39
C ARG A 368 -20.05 -2.60 -1.95
N ASP A 369 -20.99 -2.69 -2.87
CA ASP A 369 -22.41 -2.38 -2.60
C ASP A 369 -22.99 -3.40 -1.61
N ASP A 370 -22.70 -4.70 -1.77
CA ASP A 370 -23.09 -5.75 -0.81
C ASP A 370 -22.47 -5.50 0.58
N LEU A 371 -21.18 -5.15 0.63
CA LEU A 371 -20.47 -4.83 1.89
C LEU A 371 -21.01 -3.56 2.55
N ALA A 372 -21.40 -2.55 1.79
CA ALA A 372 -21.99 -1.32 2.32
C ALA A 372 -23.37 -1.59 2.94
N MET A 373 -24.24 -2.35 2.27
CA MET A 373 -25.53 -2.76 2.82
C MET A 373 -25.38 -3.59 4.10
N LEU A 374 -24.41 -4.53 4.12
CA LEU A 374 -24.12 -5.32 5.31
C LEU A 374 -23.63 -4.42 6.45
N PHE A 375 -22.72 -3.50 6.15
CA PHE A 375 -22.16 -2.56 7.13
C PHE A 375 -23.22 -1.66 7.74
N GLU A 376 -24.17 -1.14 6.95
CA GLU A 376 -25.28 -0.35 7.47
C GLU A 376 -26.17 -1.20 8.40
N ARG A 377 -26.63 -2.35 7.93
CA ARG A 377 -27.54 -3.23 8.67
C ARG A 377 -26.94 -3.71 10.02
N GLU A 378 -25.74 -4.20 10.00
CA GLU A 378 -25.09 -4.73 11.22
C GLU A 378 -24.48 -3.60 12.06
N GLY A 379 -23.94 -2.58 11.41
CA GLY A 379 -23.36 -1.42 12.06
C GLY A 379 -24.37 -0.60 12.88
N GLU A 380 -25.62 -0.49 12.42
CA GLU A 380 -26.70 0.17 13.18
C GLU A 380 -26.98 -0.49 14.54
N LYS A 381 -26.65 -1.78 14.70
CA LYS A 381 -26.78 -2.48 15.99
C LYS A 381 -25.64 -2.12 16.96
N ILE A 382 -24.53 -1.62 16.47
CA ILE A 382 -23.26 -1.43 17.20
C ILE A 382 -22.93 0.06 17.36
N PHE A 383 -23.10 0.86 16.32
CA PHE A 383 -22.71 2.26 16.28
C PHE A 383 -23.92 3.18 16.38
N GLN A 384 -23.71 4.39 16.91
CA GLN A 384 -24.70 5.46 16.87
C GLN A 384 -24.95 5.93 15.42
N ASN A 385 -23.87 6.03 14.64
CA ASN A 385 -23.87 6.27 13.20
C ASN A 385 -22.71 5.47 12.57
N PRO A 386 -22.98 4.40 11.81
CA PRO A 386 -21.96 3.55 11.24
C PRO A 386 -20.95 4.29 10.35
N TRP A 387 -21.43 5.22 9.50
CA TRP A 387 -20.56 5.95 8.58
C TRP A 387 -19.64 6.95 9.30
N GLU A 388 -20.12 7.63 10.33
CA GLU A 388 -19.28 8.48 11.16
C GLU A 388 -18.27 7.65 11.99
N ALA A 389 -18.67 6.47 12.46
CA ALA A 389 -17.74 5.54 13.09
C ALA A 389 -16.63 5.11 12.10
N ARG A 390 -16.97 4.76 10.84
CA ARG A 390 -15.98 4.48 9.80
C ARG A 390 -15.06 5.68 9.57
N ASN A 391 -15.60 6.88 9.45
CA ASN A 391 -14.81 8.10 9.26
C ASN A 391 -13.83 8.33 10.42
N GLY A 392 -14.24 8.08 11.67
CA GLY A 392 -13.41 8.21 12.86
C GLY A 392 -12.43 7.06 13.09
N TYR A 393 -12.59 5.93 12.40
CA TYR A 393 -11.76 4.73 12.62
C TYR A 393 -10.28 4.93 12.32
N ILE A 394 -9.93 5.97 11.57
CA ILE A 394 -8.52 6.33 11.32
C ILE A 394 -7.74 6.55 12.63
N GLU A 395 -8.38 7.01 13.71
CA GLU A 395 -7.74 7.21 15.01
C GLU A 395 -7.22 5.88 15.59
N VAL A 396 -7.97 4.78 15.38
CA VAL A 396 -7.58 3.43 15.76
C VAL A 396 -6.53 2.85 14.80
N ILE A 397 -6.67 3.09 13.49
CA ILE A 397 -5.70 2.62 12.48
C ILE A 397 -4.31 3.20 12.76
N MET A 398 -4.22 4.49 13.08
CA MET A 398 -2.94 5.18 13.36
C MET A 398 -2.29 4.74 14.67
N HIS A 399 -3.08 4.44 15.69
CA HIS A 399 -2.60 4.12 17.03
C HIS A 399 -3.48 3.04 17.68
N ARG A 400 -3.22 1.79 17.27
CA ARG A 400 -3.99 0.64 17.76
C ARG A 400 -3.51 0.22 19.15
N SER A 401 -4.20 0.69 20.19
CA SER A 401 -4.03 0.23 21.57
C SER A 401 -5.39 -0.05 22.19
N PRO A 402 -5.47 -0.85 23.26
CA PRO A 402 -6.73 -1.09 23.98
C PRO A 402 -7.43 0.21 24.39
N GLU A 403 -6.68 1.18 24.91
CA GLU A 403 -7.21 2.47 25.37
C GLU A 403 -7.80 3.27 24.20
N LYS A 404 -7.18 3.24 23.03
CA LYS A 404 -7.68 3.93 21.85
C LYS A 404 -8.93 3.27 21.28
N ILE A 405 -8.99 1.96 21.34
CA ILE A 405 -10.19 1.19 20.96
C ILE A 405 -11.33 1.53 21.94
N ASP A 406 -11.07 1.59 23.22
CA ASP A 406 -12.09 1.95 24.22
C ASP A 406 -12.62 3.35 24.00
N LEU A 407 -11.76 4.36 23.85
CA LEU A 407 -12.15 5.73 23.53
C LEU A 407 -12.94 5.84 22.23
N PHE A 408 -12.60 5.05 21.25
CA PHE A 408 -13.33 5.00 19.97
C PHE A 408 -14.77 4.50 20.18
N PHE A 409 -14.97 3.41 20.92
CA PHE A 409 -16.30 2.88 21.19
C PHE A 409 -17.10 3.74 22.17
N GLU A 410 -16.46 4.44 23.13
CA GLU A 410 -17.13 5.46 23.95
C GLU A 410 -17.72 6.59 23.09
N ARG A 411 -17.02 6.99 22.01
CA ARG A 411 -17.45 8.08 21.13
C ARG A 411 -18.47 7.67 20.09
N TYR A 412 -18.30 6.50 19.47
CA TYR A 412 -19.09 6.10 18.31
C TYR A 412 -19.99 4.88 18.55
N GLY A 413 -19.72 4.10 19.58
CA GLY A 413 -20.53 2.92 19.94
C GLY A 413 -21.84 3.27 20.58
N ARG A 414 -22.77 2.33 20.60
CA ARG A 414 -24.00 2.43 21.41
C ARG A 414 -23.66 2.27 22.91
N PRO A 415 -24.41 2.93 23.81
CA PRO A 415 -24.07 2.95 25.24
C PRO A 415 -23.96 1.57 25.91
N ASP A 416 -24.80 0.61 25.51
CA ASP A 416 -24.89 -0.72 26.14
C ASP A 416 -24.06 -1.79 25.41
N LEU A 417 -23.04 -1.38 24.66
CA LEU A 417 -22.25 -2.30 23.84
C LEU A 417 -21.32 -3.17 24.70
N ASN A 418 -21.51 -4.48 24.66
CA ASN A 418 -20.66 -5.46 25.34
C ASN A 418 -19.35 -5.75 24.58
N GLY A 419 -18.45 -6.55 25.19
CA GLY A 419 -17.17 -6.89 24.56
C GLY A 419 -17.29 -7.61 23.22
N LYS A 420 -18.29 -8.50 23.06
CA LYS A 420 -18.57 -9.18 21.79
C LYS A 420 -18.97 -8.19 20.70
N GLY A 421 -19.89 -7.27 21.00
CA GLY A 421 -20.31 -6.24 20.05
C GLY A 421 -19.17 -5.31 19.65
N ARG A 422 -18.20 -5.03 20.53
CA ARG A 422 -17.00 -4.27 20.16
C ARG A 422 -16.11 -5.04 19.18
N ILE A 423 -15.92 -6.34 19.34
CA ILE A 423 -15.19 -7.18 18.39
C ILE A 423 -15.90 -7.21 17.05
N GLU A 424 -17.21 -7.42 17.02
CA GLU A 424 -18.03 -7.37 15.80
C GLU A 424 -17.91 -6.00 15.12
N GLY A 425 -17.92 -4.92 15.87
CA GLY A 425 -17.71 -3.56 15.35
C GLY A 425 -16.35 -3.37 14.70
N LEU A 426 -15.27 -3.87 15.30
CA LEU A 426 -13.94 -3.83 14.70
C LEU A 426 -13.87 -4.65 13.40
N LYS A 427 -14.50 -5.84 13.36
CA LYS A 427 -14.58 -6.67 12.15
C LYS A 427 -15.30 -5.94 11.00
N LEU A 428 -16.41 -5.29 11.29
CA LEU A 428 -17.15 -4.48 10.31
C LEU A 428 -16.34 -3.28 9.81
N LEU A 429 -15.59 -2.61 10.67
CA LEU A 429 -14.74 -1.48 10.29
C LEU A 429 -13.51 -1.93 9.47
N GLU A 430 -12.86 -3.04 9.81
CA GLU A 430 -11.80 -3.62 8.99
C GLU A 430 -12.33 -4.14 7.64
N MET A 431 -13.53 -4.72 7.61
CA MET A 431 -14.22 -5.06 6.36
C MET A 431 -14.32 -3.83 5.44
N GLN A 432 -14.77 -2.70 5.95
CA GLN A 432 -14.88 -1.44 5.21
C GLN A 432 -13.52 -0.88 4.80
N ARG A 433 -12.50 -0.98 5.66
CA ARG A 433 -11.13 -0.57 5.32
C ARG A 433 -10.59 -1.36 4.13
N HIS A 434 -10.81 -2.66 4.09
CA HIS A 434 -10.40 -3.49 2.96
C HIS A 434 -11.27 -3.24 1.72
N ALA A 435 -12.55 -2.89 1.89
CA ALA A 435 -13.42 -2.48 0.80
C ALA A 435 -12.96 -1.18 0.12
N LEU A 436 -12.35 -0.24 0.86
CA LEU A 436 -11.69 0.94 0.28
C LEU A 436 -10.42 0.52 -0.49
N ARG A 437 -9.52 -0.23 0.13
CA ARG A 437 -8.24 -0.65 -0.44
C ARG A 437 -8.35 -1.47 -1.73
N MET A 438 -9.43 -2.21 -1.93
CA MET A 438 -9.64 -2.95 -3.17
C MET A 438 -9.86 -2.04 -4.39
N PHE A 439 -9.98 -0.71 -4.20
CA PHE A 439 -10.10 0.28 -5.27
C PHE A 439 -8.82 1.11 -5.49
N THR A 440 -7.72 0.78 -4.86
CA THR A 440 -6.41 1.40 -5.12
C THR A 440 -6.12 1.44 -6.62
N SER A 441 -5.82 2.63 -7.15
CA SER A 441 -5.76 2.89 -8.60
C SER A 441 -4.79 2.01 -9.38
N CYS A 442 -3.68 1.61 -8.74
CA CYS A 442 -2.67 0.75 -9.34
C CYS A 442 -3.22 -0.60 -9.84
N GLY A 443 -4.32 -1.09 -9.26
CA GLY A 443 -4.94 -2.36 -9.68
C GLY A 443 -5.41 -2.38 -11.14
N TRP A 444 -5.60 -1.22 -11.76
CA TRP A 444 -5.98 -1.09 -13.18
C TRP A 444 -4.91 -0.45 -14.05
N PHE A 445 -3.79 -0.03 -13.47
CA PHE A 445 -2.83 0.82 -14.18
C PHE A 445 -2.03 0.03 -15.24
N PHE A 446 -1.57 -1.17 -14.89
CA PHE A 446 -0.75 -2.00 -15.75
C PHE A 446 -1.57 -2.80 -16.79
N ALA A 447 -0.85 -3.53 -17.66
CA ALA A 447 -1.43 -4.08 -18.87
C ALA A 447 -2.20 -5.37 -18.70
N ASP A 448 -2.08 -6.09 -17.56
CA ASP A 448 -2.70 -7.41 -17.38
C ASP A 448 -3.33 -7.61 -16.00
N LEU A 449 -4.42 -8.37 -16.01
CA LEU A 449 -5.17 -8.79 -14.82
C LEU A 449 -4.31 -9.56 -13.79
N ALA A 450 -3.31 -10.33 -14.26
CA ALA A 450 -2.43 -11.11 -13.41
C ALA A 450 -1.27 -10.30 -12.80
N GLY A 451 -1.22 -8.97 -13.05
CA GLY A 451 -0.22 -8.08 -12.50
C GLY A 451 -0.22 -8.08 -10.97
N LEU A 452 0.95 -7.78 -10.37
CA LEU A 452 1.13 -7.76 -8.92
C LEU A 452 0.13 -6.81 -8.25
N GLU A 453 -0.07 -5.63 -8.82
CA GLU A 453 -0.96 -4.59 -8.27
C GLU A 453 -2.43 -5.00 -8.29
N THR A 454 -2.85 -5.72 -9.35
CA THR A 454 -4.20 -6.30 -9.41
C THR A 454 -4.36 -7.40 -8.38
N GLN A 455 -3.34 -8.23 -8.15
CA GLN A 455 -3.36 -9.23 -7.09
C GLN A 455 -3.49 -8.60 -5.71
N LEU A 456 -2.83 -7.45 -5.43
CA LEU A 456 -2.97 -6.72 -4.16
C LEU A 456 -4.43 -6.31 -3.90
N ILE A 457 -5.10 -5.70 -4.87
CA ILE A 457 -6.51 -5.30 -4.69
C ILE A 457 -7.44 -6.49 -4.52
N LEU A 458 -7.17 -7.62 -5.20
CA LEU A 458 -7.94 -8.86 -5.03
C LEU A 458 -7.71 -9.49 -3.65
N GLN A 459 -6.53 -9.37 -3.05
CA GLN A 459 -6.28 -9.80 -1.67
C GLN A 459 -7.12 -8.97 -0.68
N HIS A 460 -7.24 -7.66 -0.89
CA HIS A 460 -8.10 -6.83 -0.06
C HIS A 460 -9.58 -7.18 -0.24
N ALA A 461 -10.04 -7.46 -1.46
CA ALA A 461 -11.39 -7.96 -1.71
C ALA A 461 -11.64 -9.28 -0.97
N ALA A 462 -10.72 -10.23 -1.03
CA ALA A 462 -10.80 -11.50 -0.32
C ALA A 462 -10.83 -11.31 1.22
N ARG A 463 -10.09 -10.35 1.76
CA ARG A 463 -10.11 -10.07 3.21
C ARG A 463 -11.42 -9.41 3.64
N ALA A 464 -11.98 -8.51 2.82
CA ALA A 464 -13.28 -7.92 3.08
C ALA A 464 -14.39 -8.98 3.08
N ILE A 465 -14.37 -9.90 2.10
CA ILE A 465 -15.28 -11.05 2.04
C ILE A 465 -15.16 -11.92 3.29
N HIS A 466 -13.93 -12.24 3.71
CA HIS A 466 -13.69 -13.07 4.90
C HIS A 466 -14.36 -12.50 6.16
N TYR A 467 -14.30 -11.16 6.37
CA TYR A 467 -15.01 -10.53 7.48
C TYR A 467 -16.53 -10.52 7.27
N ALA A 468 -16.99 -10.30 6.04
CA ALA A 468 -18.43 -10.22 5.74
C ALA A 468 -19.17 -11.55 5.95
N GLU A 469 -18.52 -12.68 5.63
CA GLU A 469 -19.10 -14.02 5.79
C GLU A 469 -19.32 -14.43 7.26
N GLU A 470 -18.71 -13.71 8.23
CA GLU A 470 -19.02 -13.89 9.65
C GLU A 470 -20.41 -13.30 10.04
N PHE A 471 -20.95 -12.39 9.24
CA PHE A 471 -22.22 -11.69 9.49
C PHE A 471 -23.34 -12.08 8.52
N SER A 472 -23.08 -12.95 7.57
CA SER A 472 -24.02 -13.27 6.52
C SER A 472 -23.87 -14.69 6.02
N ASP A 473 -24.99 -15.42 5.89
CA ASP A 473 -25.02 -16.75 5.24
C ASP A 473 -24.93 -16.65 3.70
N GLN A 474 -24.76 -15.44 3.15
CA GLN A 474 -24.60 -15.26 1.71
C GLN A 474 -23.20 -15.73 1.27
N GLU A 475 -23.16 -16.52 0.22
CA GLU A 475 -21.92 -16.96 -0.42
C GLU A 475 -21.28 -15.78 -1.20
N MET A 476 -20.75 -14.78 -0.49
CA MET A 476 -20.23 -13.55 -1.11
C MET A 476 -19.02 -13.82 -2.00
N GLU A 477 -18.12 -14.70 -1.57
CA GLU A 477 -16.96 -15.10 -2.38
C GLU A 477 -17.41 -15.70 -3.72
N LYS A 478 -18.38 -16.59 -3.71
CA LYS A 478 -18.90 -17.24 -4.93
C LYS A 478 -19.50 -16.22 -5.90
N ARG A 479 -20.38 -15.34 -5.39
CA ARG A 479 -21.01 -14.27 -6.21
C ARG A 479 -19.96 -13.33 -6.81
N PHE A 480 -18.95 -12.96 -6.05
CA PHE A 480 -17.83 -12.15 -6.51
C PHE A 480 -17.06 -12.85 -7.63
N LEU A 481 -16.73 -14.14 -7.44
CA LEU A 481 -15.97 -14.93 -8.39
C LEU A 481 -16.72 -15.22 -9.70
N GLU A 482 -18.04 -15.33 -9.68
CA GLU A 482 -18.88 -15.48 -10.88
C GLU A 482 -18.72 -14.29 -11.83
N VAL A 483 -18.64 -13.07 -11.29
CA VAL A 483 -18.41 -11.85 -12.10
C VAL A 483 -16.95 -11.72 -12.49
N LEU A 484 -16.03 -11.96 -11.55
CA LEU A 484 -14.59 -11.88 -11.77
C LEU A 484 -14.11 -12.88 -12.86
N ALA A 485 -14.77 -14.02 -13.01
CA ALA A 485 -14.48 -15.01 -14.06
C ALA A 485 -14.62 -14.46 -15.49
N GLN A 486 -15.35 -13.36 -15.68
CA GLN A 486 -15.48 -12.70 -16.98
C GLN A 486 -14.23 -11.88 -17.36
N ALA A 487 -13.42 -11.48 -16.39
CA ALA A 487 -12.13 -10.83 -16.63
C ALA A 487 -11.11 -11.87 -17.11
N ARG A 488 -10.50 -11.64 -18.27
CA ARG A 488 -9.53 -12.56 -18.86
C ARG A 488 -8.15 -11.92 -18.92
N SER A 489 -7.13 -12.66 -18.51
CA SER A 489 -5.74 -12.28 -18.74
C SER A 489 -5.43 -12.22 -20.24
N ASN A 490 -4.52 -11.33 -20.63
CA ASN A 490 -3.94 -11.32 -21.96
C ASN A 490 -3.02 -12.51 -22.23
N ASP A 491 -2.52 -13.17 -21.20
CA ASP A 491 -1.80 -14.42 -21.30
C ASP A 491 -2.79 -15.59 -21.11
N PRO A 492 -3.08 -16.38 -22.19
CA PRO A 492 -4.03 -17.47 -22.10
C PRO A 492 -3.65 -18.56 -21.09
N SER A 493 -2.35 -18.71 -20.77
CA SER A 493 -1.87 -19.69 -19.79
C SER A 493 -2.28 -19.35 -18.34
N LEU A 494 -2.60 -18.08 -18.08
CA LEU A 494 -3.04 -17.60 -16.78
C LEU A 494 -4.56 -17.63 -16.61
N GLY A 495 -5.30 -17.74 -17.71
CA GLY A 495 -6.74 -17.93 -17.72
C GLY A 495 -7.52 -16.65 -17.39
N ASN A 496 -8.48 -16.77 -16.48
CA ASN A 496 -9.39 -15.71 -16.09
C ASN A 496 -9.25 -15.31 -14.60
N GLY A 497 -10.01 -14.32 -14.17
CA GLY A 497 -9.94 -13.81 -12.80
C GLY A 497 -10.25 -14.84 -11.73
N LEU A 498 -11.14 -15.81 -11.98
CA LEU A 498 -11.38 -16.94 -11.06
C LEU A 498 -10.12 -17.79 -10.88
N GLN A 499 -9.46 -18.15 -11.99
CA GLN A 499 -8.26 -19.00 -11.96
C GLN A 499 -7.08 -18.24 -11.30
N ILE A 500 -6.94 -16.92 -11.59
CA ILE A 500 -5.97 -16.04 -10.95
C ILE A 500 -6.23 -15.97 -9.43
N TYR A 501 -7.47 -15.79 -9.02
CA TYR A 501 -7.85 -15.73 -7.60
C TYR A 501 -7.53 -17.05 -6.89
N GLN A 502 -7.91 -18.19 -7.47
CA GLN A 502 -7.65 -19.51 -6.89
C GLN A 502 -6.15 -19.82 -6.78
N ARG A 503 -5.37 -19.42 -7.79
CA ARG A 503 -3.93 -19.72 -7.86
C ARG A 503 -3.07 -18.83 -6.96
N TRP A 504 -3.40 -17.52 -6.83
CA TRP A 504 -2.51 -16.56 -6.17
C TRP A 504 -3.11 -15.81 -4.99
N ILE A 505 -4.43 -15.75 -4.87
CA ILE A 505 -5.09 -15.03 -3.77
C ILE A 505 -5.50 -16.00 -2.66
N LYS A 506 -6.19 -17.08 -3.01
CA LYS A 506 -6.66 -18.07 -2.04
C LYS A 506 -5.53 -18.68 -1.18
N PRO A 507 -4.34 -19.02 -1.73
CA PRO A 507 -3.22 -19.52 -0.93
C PRO A 507 -2.56 -18.50 0.01
N LYS A 508 -2.84 -17.20 -0.17
CA LYS A 508 -2.34 -16.14 0.72
C LYS A 508 -3.25 -15.85 1.90
N GLN A 509 -4.44 -16.43 1.93
CA GLN A 509 -5.33 -16.37 3.10
C GLN A 509 -4.72 -17.18 4.23
N VAL A 510 -4.67 -16.60 5.42
CA VAL A 510 -4.06 -17.22 6.60
C VAL A 510 -5.13 -17.51 7.63
N THR A 511 -5.14 -18.74 8.15
CA THR A 511 -5.98 -19.17 9.27
C THR A 511 -5.18 -19.16 10.58
N LEU A 512 -5.88 -19.16 11.72
CA LEU A 512 -5.21 -19.20 13.03
C LEU A 512 -4.49 -20.53 13.26
N GLU A 513 -4.98 -21.63 12.69
CA GLU A 513 -4.29 -22.93 12.73
C GLU A 513 -2.94 -22.86 11.98
N GLN A 514 -2.86 -22.14 10.86
CA GLN A 514 -1.58 -21.92 10.17
C GLN A 514 -0.61 -21.08 11.01
N VAL A 515 -1.12 -20.12 11.81
CA VAL A 515 -0.31 -19.37 12.77
C VAL A 515 0.26 -20.33 13.84
N VAL A 516 -0.58 -21.21 14.38
CA VAL A 516 -0.15 -22.25 15.35
C VAL A 516 0.84 -23.21 14.74
N ASN A 517 0.62 -23.64 13.47
CA ASN A 517 1.56 -24.50 12.74
C ASN A 517 2.93 -23.82 12.61
N HIS A 518 2.96 -22.58 12.18
CA HIS A 518 4.20 -21.83 12.05
C HIS A 518 4.92 -21.67 13.39
N TYR A 519 4.18 -21.35 14.45
CA TYR A 519 4.71 -21.29 15.82
C TYR A 519 5.31 -22.61 16.26
N ALA A 520 4.57 -23.72 16.12
CA ALA A 520 4.98 -25.05 16.57
C ALA A 520 6.24 -25.52 15.83
N VAL A 521 6.28 -25.36 14.50
CA VAL A 521 7.46 -25.75 13.70
C VAL A 521 8.68 -24.89 14.06
N SER A 522 8.51 -23.57 14.22
CA SER A 522 9.61 -22.69 14.66
C SER A 522 10.14 -23.07 16.04
N SER A 523 9.28 -23.59 16.92
CA SER A 523 9.64 -24.02 18.27
C SER A 523 10.43 -25.34 18.31
N LEU A 524 10.56 -26.06 17.20
CA LEU A 524 11.47 -27.22 17.10
C LEU A 524 12.94 -26.82 17.16
N PHE A 525 13.26 -25.57 16.77
CA PHE A 525 14.63 -25.09 16.58
C PHE A 525 15.04 -24.01 17.57
N ASP A 526 14.09 -23.47 18.34
CA ASP A 526 14.34 -22.37 19.24
C ASP A 526 13.43 -22.45 20.47
N ASP A 527 14.02 -22.70 21.63
CA ASP A 527 13.36 -22.69 22.93
C ASP A 527 13.09 -21.26 23.46
N GLY A 528 12.73 -20.34 22.56
CA GLY A 528 12.51 -18.94 22.85
C GLY A 528 11.43 -18.65 23.90
N PRO A 529 11.13 -17.38 24.18
CA PRO A 529 10.24 -16.96 25.25
C PRO A 529 8.83 -17.54 25.10
N ARG A 530 8.11 -17.70 26.23
CA ARG A 530 6.72 -18.22 26.25
C ARG A 530 5.73 -17.39 25.46
N ALA A 531 6.02 -16.13 25.21
CA ALA A 531 5.21 -15.26 24.35
C ALA A 531 6.05 -14.79 23.14
N ARG A 532 5.58 -15.07 21.94
CA ARG A 532 6.24 -14.68 20.69
C ARG A 532 5.30 -13.84 19.83
N LYS A 533 5.86 -12.81 19.22
CA LYS A 533 5.19 -12.08 18.14
C LYS A 533 5.51 -12.75 16.80
N LEU A 534 4.46 -13.19 16.11
CA LEU A 534 4.51 -13.72 14.75
C LEU A 534 3.69 -12.81 13.85
N PHE A 535 4.37 -11.87 13.17
CA PHE A 535 3.72 -10.87 12.31
C PHE A 535 2.66 -10.04 13.07
N SER A 536 1.38 -10.12 12.65
CA SER A 536 0.26 -9.45 13.32
C SER A 536 -0.41 -10.31 14.42
N PHE A 537 0.27 -11.34 14.92
CA PHE A 537 -0.26 -12.24 15.96
C PHE A 537 0.69 -12.30 17.14
N GLN A 538 0.12 -12.37 18.34
CA GLN A 538 0.84 -12.74 19.55
C GLN A 538 0.46 -14.19 19.90
N VAL A 539 1.46 -15.05 20.07
CA VAL A 539 1.26 -16.44 20.47
C VAL A 539 1.87 -16.65 21.83
N GLU A 540 1.04 -17.01 22.81
CA GLU A 540 1.44 -17.28 24.18
C GLU A 540 1.34 -18.78 24.46
N THR A 541 2.44 -19.39 24.94
CA THR A 541 2.47 -20.79 25.39
C THR A 541 1.81 -20.91 26.75
N ILE A 542 0.68 -21.61 26.82
CA ILE A 542 0.01 -21.94 28.09
C ILE A 542 0.71 -23.13 28.76
N ASP A 543 0.92 -24.20 27.99
CA ASP A 543 1.62 -25.41 28.44
C ASP A 543 2.24 -26.09 27.20
N GLN A 544 3.44 -26.65 27.36
CA GLN A 544 4.16 -27.32 26.24
C GLN A 544 5.03 -28.43 26.81
N GLU A 545 5.15 -29.51 26.05
CA GLU A 545 6.00 -30.64 26.37
C GLU A 545 6.67 -31.18 25.10
N ARG A 546 7.96 -31.49 25.24
CA ARG A 546 8.76 -32.07 24.14
C ARG A 546 9.26 -33.45 24.56
N LEU A 547 9.10 -34.41 23.68
CA LEU A 547 9.62 -35.77 23.80
C LEU A 547 10.58 -35.99 22.61
N GLU A 548 11.73 -36.61 22.93
CA GLU A 548 12.77 -36.88 21.93
C GLU A 548 13.19 -38.36 21.99
N GLU A 549 13.32 -38.99 20.84
CA GLU A 549 13.97 -40.26 20.60
C GLU A 549 15.01 -40.08 19.48
N GLU A 550 15.84 -41.08 19.22
CA GLU A 550 17.02 -40.97 18.34
C GLU A 550 16.69 -40.41 16.94
N ASP A 551 15.56 -40.86 16.35
CA ASP A 551 15.16 -40.49 14.97
C ASP A 551 13.84 -39.70 14.88
N ARG A 552 13.20 -39.40 16.01
CA ARG A 552 11.89 -38.71 16.03
C ARG A 552 11.71 -37.84 17.25
N SER A 553 10.95 -36.78 17.06
CA SER A 553 10.55 -35.90 18.17
C SER A 553 9.06 -35.58 18.10
N LEU A 554 8.46 -35.36 19.27
CA LEU A 554 7.07 -34.97 19.42
C LEU A 554 6.99 -33.71 20.27
N LEU A 555 6.32 -32.67 19.76
CA LEU A 555 6.02 -31.46 20.51
C LEU A 555 4.51 -31.38 20.74
N ILE A 556 4.09 -31.38 21.98
CA ILE A 556 2.68 -31.26 22.39
C ILE A 556 2.50 -29.90 23.03
N GLY A 557 1.49 -29.13 22.61
CA GLY A 557 1.30 -27.80 23.16
C GLY A 557 -0.15 -27.34 23.24
N LYS A 558 -0.34 -26.40 24.17
CA LYS A 558 -1.54 -25.56 24.29
C LYS A 558 -1.11 -24.12 24.23
N VAL A 559 -1.65 -23.39 23.25
CA VAL A 559 -1.26 -22.00 22.99
C VAL A 559 -2.48 -21.10 22.87
N ARG A 560 -2.31 -19.83 23.27
CA ARG A 560 -3.26 -18.75 23.01
C ARG A 560 -2.75 -17.92 21.86
N VAL A 561 -3.57 -17.71 20.85
CA VAL A 561 -3.30 -16.82 19.70
C VAL A 561 -4.16 -15.57 19.86
N LEU A 562 -3.52 -14.39 19.83
CA LEU A 562 -4.17 -13.09 19.88
C LEU A 562 -3.81 -12.30 18.65
N PRO A 563 -4.74 -12.11 17.69
CA PRO A 563 -4.55 -11.20 16.58
C PRO A 563 -4.46 -9.74 17.05
N GLU A 564 -3.48 -8.97 16.54
CA GLU A 564 -3.31 -7.55 16.93
C GLU A 564 -4.36 -6.62 16.29
N ILE A 565 -4.91 -7.03 15.13
CA ILE A 565 -5.89 -6.19 14.39
C ILE A 565 -7.27 -6.30 15.04
N ILE A 566 -7.73 -7.51 15.29
CA ILE A 566 -8.98 -7.78 16.01
C ILE A 566 -8.59 -8.59 17.25
N PRO A 567 -8.60 -7.99 18.45
CA PRO A 567 -8.10 -8.64 19.67
C PRO A 567 -9.08 -9.67 20.23
N GLU A 568 -9.37 -10.69 19.45
CA GLU A 568 -10.22 -11.84 19.81
C GLU A 568 -9.32 -13.08 20.05
N PRO A 569 -9.02 -13.43 21.29
CA PRO A 569 -8.11 -14.53 21.58
C PRO A 569 -8.78 -15.89 21.32
N SER A 570 -8.04 -16.79 20.68
CA SER A 570 -8.41 -18.21 20.52
C SER A 570 -7.35 -19.11 21.16
N VAL A 571 -7.77 -20.22 21.71
CA VAL A 571 -6.87 -21.22 22.31
C VAL A 571 -6.83 -22.46 21.42
N PHE A 572 -5.62 -22.97 21.20
CA PHE A 572 -5.40 -24.14 20.36
C PHE A 572 -4.59 -25.21 21.08
N LEU A 573 -4.90 -26.47 20.76
CA LEU A 573 -4.10 -27.64 21.04
C LEU A 573 -3.38 -28.06 19.79
N PHE A 574 -2.14 -28.51 19.92
CA PHE A 574 -1.41 -29.08 18.82
C PHE A 574 -0.54 -30.26 19.24
N GLY A 575 -0.31 -31.18 18.29
CA GLY A 575 0.64 -32.27 18.40
C GLY A 575 1.46 -32.33 17.13
N LEU A 576 2.73 -31.93 17.22
CA LEU A 576 3.66 -31.89 16.10
C LEU A 576 4.64 -33.06 16.20
N SER A 577 4.61 -33.94 15.21
CA SER A 577 5.60 -35.02 15.01
C SER A 577 6.64 -34.59 13.98
N TYR A 578 7.90 -34.85 14.30
CA TYR A 578 9.02 -34.75 13.37
C TYR A 578 9.74 -36.09 13.31
N SER A 579 9.96 -36.62 12.12
CA SER A 579 10.79 -37.82 11.88
C SER A 579 11.57 -37.67 10.58
N LYS A 580 12.68 -38.42 10.44
CA LYS A 580 13.50 -38.42 9.21
C LYS A 580 12.70 -38.90 7.99
N GLU A 581 11.70 -39.76 8.15
CA GLU A 581 10.91 -40.31 7.07
C GLU A 581 9.72 -39.43 6.67
N ALA A 582 9.01 -38.87 7.63
CA ALA A 582 7.76 -38.12 7.43
C ALA A 582 7.94 -36.60 7.56
N PHE A 583 9.15 -36.11 7.82
CA PHE A 583 9.44 -34.69 8.11
C PHE A 583 8.52 -34.12 9.20
N VAL A 584 7.84 -33.04 8.94
CA VAL A 584 6.96 -32.36 9.88
C VAL A 584 5.50 -32.69 9.59
N GLN A 585 4.79 -33.22 10.57
CA GLN A 585 3.34 -33.40 10.57
C GLN A 585 2.78 -32.77 11.84
N ASN A 586 1.80 -31.90 11.74
CA ASN A 586 1.19 -31.20 12.86
C ASN A 586 -0.34 -31.32 12.82
N TRP A 587 -0.93 -31.75 13.91
CA TRP A 587 -2.38 -31.76 14.14
C TRP A 587 -2.75 -30.62 15.04
N ILE A 588 -3.76 -29.86 14.68
CA ILE A 588 -4.15 -28.63 15.37
C ILE A 588 -5.66 -28.57 15.48
N ALA A 589 -6.17 -28.27 16.67
CA ALA A 589 -7.59 -28.02 16.91
C ALA A 589 -7.80 -26.85 17.86
N GLU A 590 -8.86 -26.08 17.62
CA GLU A 590 -9.29 -25.03 18.54
C GLU A 590 -9.86 -25.67 19.82
N ASP A 591 -9.38 -25.24 20.99
CA ASP A 591 -9.92 -25.61 22.30
C ASP A 591 -11.08 -24.67 22.69
N ARG A 592 -12.28 -25.09 22.42
CA ARG A 592 -13.51 -24.34 22.77
C ARG A 592 -13.95 -24.50 24.23
N GLY A 593 -13.09 -25.07 25.06
CA GLY A 593 -13.34 -25.35 26.47
C GLY A 593 -13.89 -26.76 26.68
N GLY A 594 -13.20 -27.54 27.52
CA GLY A 594 -13.61 -28.90 27.91
C GLY A 594 -12.59 -29.98 27.62
N VAL A 595 -11.47 -29.69 26.95
CA VAL A 595 -10.40 -30.69 26.77
C VAL A 595 -9.52 -30.70 28.02
N ASP A 596 -9.48 -31.88 28.72
CA ASP A 596 -8.46 -32.13 29.72
C ASP A 596 -7.10 -32.27 29.07
N PHE A 597 -6.31 -31.18 29.12
CA PHE A 597 -5.01 -31.13 28.48
C PHE A 597 -4.02 -32.16 29.10
N GLN A 598 -4.17 -32.53 30.32
CA GLN A 598 -3.33 -33.58 30.95
C GLN A 598 -3.68 -34.97 30.39
N ALA A 599 -4.97 -35.24 30.19
CA ALA A 599 -5.40 -36.47 29.53
C ALA A 599 -4.95 -36.49 28.03
N PHE A 600 -5.01 -35.34 27.33
CA PHE A 600 -4.47 -35.19 26.00
C PHE A 600 -2.98 -35.52 25.93
N LYS A 601 -2.15 -34.91 26.80
CA LYS A 601 -0.71 -35.21 26.86
C LYS A 601 -0.42 -36.68 27.16
N ARG A 602 -1.13 -37.28 28.10
CA ARG A 602 -0.94 -38.70 28.48
C ARG A 602 -1.19 -39.63 27.28
N ARG A 603 -2.35 -39.48 26.59
CA ARG A 603 -2.71 -40.31 25.44
C ARG A 603 -1.73 -40.13 24.29
N THR A 604 -1.30 -38.89 24.01
CA THR A 604 -0.34 -38.61 22.93
C THR A 604 1.05 -39.18 23.25
N ARG A 605 1.48 -39.15 24.50
CA ARG A 605 2.73 -39.84 24.95
C ARG A 605 2.67 -41.36 24.78
N GLU A 606 1.55 -41.95 25.13
CA GLU A 606 1.32 -43.40 24.93
C GLU A 606 1.42 -43.77 23.45
N GLY A 607 0.71 -43.07 22.59
CA GLY A 607 0.79 -43.28 21.14
C GLY A 607 2.20 -43.02 20.57
N PHE A 608 2.96 -42.06 21.09
CA PHE A 608 4.35 -41.84 20.67
C PHE A 608 5.26 -43.03 21.00
N LYS A 609 5.10 -43.63 22.19
CA LYS A 609 5.86 -44.83 22.58
C LYS A 609 5.51 -46.08 21.78
N GLU A 610 4.25 -46.20 21.35
CA GLU A 610 3.79 -47.35 20.58
C GLU A 610 4.18 -47.30 19.10
N GLY A 611 4.57 -46.15 18.58
CA GLY A 611 5.09 -45.99 17.23
C GLY A 611 4.35 -44.93 16.41
N GLU A 612 4.85 -44.63 15.21
CA GLU A 612 4.36 -43.53 14.37
C GLU A 612 2.90 -43.73 13.92
N GLY A 613 2.52 -44.98 13.62
CA GLY A 613 1.15 -45.31 13.21
C GLY A 613 0.13 -45.00 14.31
N GLU A 614 0.39 -45.45 15.55
CA GLU A 614 -0.48 -45.25 16.69
C GLU A 614 -0.54 -43.78 17.12
N LEU A 615 0.61 -43.06 17.06
CA LEU A 615 0.65 -41.64 17.28
C LEU A 615 -0.27 -40.89 16.32
N LYS A 616 -0.18 -41.20 15.02
CA LYS A 616 -1.00 -40.60 13.98
C LYS A 616 -2.49 -40.85 14.20
N GLU A 617 -2.89 -42.08 14.52
CA GLU A 617 -4.26 -42.42 14.83
C GLU A 617 -4.76 -41.67 16.09
N THR A 618 -3.94 -41.62 17.14
CA THR A 618 -4.24 -40.92 18.37
C THR A 618 -4.45 -39.43 18.10
N LEU A 619 -3.51 -38.73 17.44
CA LEU A 619 -3.62 -37.30 17.15
C LEU A 619 -4.80 -37.02 16.20
N THR A 620 -5.03 -37.87 15.19
CA THR A 620 -6.18 -37.74 14.30
C THR A 620 -7.50 -37.87 15.05
N SER A 621 -7.58 -38.80 16.01
CA SER A 621 -8.79 -38.97 16.83
C SER A 621 -9.07 -37.81 17.77
N LEU A 622 -8.01 -37.15 18.29
CA LEU A 622 -8.09 -36.07 19.27
C LEU A 622 -8.23 -34.69 18.64
N LEU A 623 -7.54 -34.42 17.52
CA LEU A 623 -7.41 -33.09 16.93
C LEU A 623 -8.01 -32.99 15.50
N GLY A 624 -8.49 -34.11 14.95
CA GLY A 624 -9.11 -34.15 13.62
C GLY A 624 -8.17 -34.64 12.53
N LYS A 625 -8.74 -34.80 11.32
CA LYS A 625 -8.07 -35.44 10.17
C LYS A 625 -7.10 -34.56 9.42
N ARG A 626 -7.16 -33.23 9.62
CA ARG A 626 -6.30 -32.29 8.88
C ARG A 626 -4.89 -32.30 9.47
N ILE A 627 -3.91 -32.53 8.60
CA ILE A 627 -2.50 -32.53 8.95
C ILE A 627 -1.87 -31.29 8.27
N PHE A 628 -1.21 -30.49 9.07
CA PHE A 628 -0.41 -29.36 8.59
C PHE A 628 1.04 -29.80 8.42
N THR A 629 1.70 -29.25 7.42
CA THR A 629 3.07 -29.60 7.04
C THR A 629 3.91 -28.34 6.90
N ILE A 630 5.17 -28.51 6.49
CA ILE A 630 6.06 -27.38 6.12
C ILE A 630 5.51 -26.54 4.94
N HIS A 631 4.65 -27.11 4.10
CA HIS A 631 4.03 -26.37 3.00
C HIS A 631 2.99 -25.36 3.46
N ASP A 632 2.43 -25.55 4.66
CA ASP A 632 1.47 -24.65 5.29
C ASP A 632 2.14 -23.52 6.09
N LEU A 633 3.47 -23.45 6.12
CA LEU A 633 4.22 -22.37 6.73
C LEU A 633 4.10 -21.06 5.94
N PHE A 634 4.19 -19.95 6.62
CA PHE A 634 4.24 -18.65 5.97
C PHE A 634 5.44 -18.55 5.04
N ARG A 635 5.21 -17.99 3.86
CA ARG A 635 6.24 -17.88 2.82
C ARG A 635 7.48 -17.13 3.32
N GLU A 636 7.27 -16.10 4.13
CA GLU A 636 8.31 -15.19 4.60
C GLU A 636 9.45 -15.90 5.34
N ASN A 637 9.14 -16.81 6.25
CA ASN A 637 10.15 -17.52 7.06
C ASN A 637 10.38 -18.95 6.61
N ARG A 638 9.67 -19.42 5.58
CA ARG A 638 9.73 -20.82 5.12
C ARG A 638 11.15 -21.23 4.75
N GLU A 639 11.87 -20.41 4.00
CA GLU A 639 13.24 -20.69 3.57
C GLU A 639 14.24 -20.72 4.73
N GLU A 640 14.03 -19.92 5.77
CA GLU A 640 14.85 -19.89 6.96
C GLU A 640 14.62 -21.15 7.80
N ILE A 641 13.37 -21.52 8.04
CA ILE A 641 12.99 -22.75 8.72
C ILE A 641 13.50 -23.96 7.95
N PHE A 642 13.37 -23.97 6.62
CA PHE A 642 13.87 -25.01 5.76
C PHE A 642 15.40 -25.18 5.85
N ARG A 643 16.14 -24.08 5.87
CA ARG A 643 17.60 -24.10 6.10
C ARG A 643 17.97 -24.72 7.44
N HIS A 644 17.25 -24.38 8.50
CA HIS A 644 17.50 -24.99 9.82
C HIS A 644 17.20 -26.50 9.83
N LEU A 645 16.11 -26.92 9.18
CA LEU A 645 15.80 -28.36 9.02
C LEU A 645 16.91 -29.09 8.28
N ILE A 646 17.35 -28.55 7.14
CA ILE A 646 18.42 -29.14 6.32
C ILE A 646 19.78 -29.11 7.05
N GLN A 647 20.11 -28.03 7.78
CA GLN A 647 21.34 -27.95 8.53
C GLN A 647 21.43 -28.95 9.67
N LYS A 648 20.30 -29.26 10.31
CA LYS A 648 20.21 -30.33 11.31
C LYS A 648 20.47 -31.68 10.68
N GLU A 649 19.88 -32.00 9.52
CA GLU A 649 20.09 -33.22 8.75
C GLU A 649 21.54 -33.34 8.22
N ILE A 650 22.11 -32.22 7.70
CA ILE A 650 23.50 -32.18 7.22
C ILE A 650 24.49 -32.26 8.39
N GLY A 651 24.16 -31.68 9.56
CA GLY A 651 24.96 -31.83 10.78
C GLY A 651 25.07 -33.29 11.21
N ASP A 652 23.95 -34.00 11.23
CA ASP A 652 23.89 -35.44 11.51
C ASP A 652 24.66 -36.26 10.45
N LEU A 653 24.53 -35.90 9.17
CA LEU A 653 25.31 -36.48 8.08
C LEU A 653 26.79 -36.15 8.13
N SER A 654 27.16 -34.94 8.61
CA SER A 654 28.56 -34.53 8.77
C SER A 654 29.24 -35.30 9.90
N GLU A 655 28.55 -35.57 10.99
CA GLU A 655 29.07 -36.47 12.04
C GLU A 655 29.24 -37.91 11.53
N VAL A 656 28.29 -38.40 10.73
CA VAL A 656 28.43 -39.71 10.06
C VAL A 656 29.53 -39.70 8.99
N TYR A 657 29.69 -38.57 8.26
CA TYR A 657 30.74 -38.40 7.25
C TYR A 657 32.13 -38.21 7.90
N GLU A 658 32.24 -37.51 9.01
CA GLU A 658 33.48 -37.46 9.78
C GLU A 658 33.85 -38.85 10.33
N ALA A 659 32.87 -39.63 10.78
CA ALA A 659 33.10 -41.02 11.20
C ALA A 659 33.47 -41.95 10.02
N VAL A 660 32.99 -41.68 8.81
CA VAL A 660 33.30 -42.44 7.59
C VAL A 660 34.51 -41.90 6.83
N SER A 661 34.78 -40.58 6.89
CA SER A 661 35.87 -39.93 6.14
C SER A 661 37.26 -40.17 6.77
N TYR A 662 37.36 -40.74 7.97
CA TYR A 662 38.63 -41.29 8.45
C TYR A 662 39.08 -42.51 7.63
N THR A 663 38.30 -43.00 6.67
CA THR A 663 38.64 -44.21 5.93
C THR A 663 38.68 -44.12 4.41
N HIS A 664 38.33 -43.12 3.71
CA HIS A 664 38.56 -42.94 2.23
C HIS A 664 37.66 -41.85 1.62
N LEU A 665 38.27 -40.87 1.04
CA LEU A 665 38.11 -40.29 -0.31
C LEU A 665 38.29 -38.77 -0.34
N ARG A 666 39.40 -38.36 -0.90
CA ARG A 666 39.55 -37.04 -1.53
C ARG A 666 38.74 -37.02 -2.83
N ALA A 667 37.70 -36.26 -2.93
CA ALA A 667 37.19 -35.79 -4.21
C ALA A 667 36.52 -34.43 -4.03
N HIS A 668 36.83 -33.52 -4.91
CA HIS A 668 36.39 -32.14 -4.94
C HIS A 668 34.92 -32.01 -5.35
N GLU A 669 34.03 -31.80 -4.40
CA GLU A 669 32.78 -31.08 -4.64
C GLU A 669 32.41 -30.32 -3.36
N THR A 670 32.13 -29.03 -3.50
CA THR A 670 31.78 -28.18 -2.37
C THR A 670 30.29 -28.36 -1.98
N PRO A 671 29.88 -28.12 -0.71
CA PRO A 671 28.52 -28.28 -0.25
C PRO A 671 27.48 -27.46 -1.05
N GLU A 672 27.91 -26.37 -1.69
CA GLU A 672 27.04 -25.54 -2.54
C GLU A 672 26.49 -26.25 -3.77
N HIS A 673 27.20 -27.23 -4.33
CA HIS A 673 26.78 -28.01 -5.49
C HIS A 673 25.69 -29.05 -5.18
N LEU A 674 25.65 -29.55 -3.95
CA LEU A 674 24.60 -30.50 -3.49
C LEU A 674 23.28 -29.78 -3.19
N VAL A 675 23.32 -28.57 -2.66
CA VAL A 675 22.13 -27.75 -2.37
C VAL A 675 21.43 -27.30 -3.65
N CYS A 676 22.17 -26.99 -4.72
CA CYS A 676 21.57 -26.57 -6.00
C CYS A 676 20.84 -27.73 -6.72
N ARG A 677 21.21 -28.98 -6.48
CA ARG A 677 20.60 -30.14 -7.15
C ARG A 677 19.31 -30.58 -6.47
N LEU A 678 19.20 -30.43 -5.15
CA LEU A 678 17.97 -30.70 -4.36
C LEU A 678 16.91 -29.60 -4.47
N LEU A 679 17.28 -28.43 -4.99
CA LEU A 679 16.35 -27.31 -5.24
C LEU A 679 15.78 -27.31 -6.67
N LEU A 680 16.24 -28.19 -7.55
CA LEU A 680 15.83 -28.28 -8.96
C LEU A 680 14.97 -29.52 -9.27
N GLU A 681 14.81 -30.47 -8.35
CA GLU A 681 13.84 -31.57 -8.38
C GLU A 681 12.69 -31.28 -7.37
#